data_07f6dfd722cea3e7d1594605325a268d
#
_entry.id   07f6dfd722cea3e7d1594605325a268d
#
_cell.length_a   1.000
_cell.length_b   1.000
_cell.length_c   1.000
_cell.angle_alpha   90.00
_cell.angle_beta   90.00
_cell.angle_gamma   90.00
#
_symmetry.space_group_name_H-M   'P 1'
#
loop_
_entity.id
_entity.type
_entity.pdbx_description
1 polymer ?
#
loop_
_entity_poly.entity_id
_entity_poly.type
_entity_poly.pdbx_seq_one_letter_code
_entity_poly.pdbx_strand_id
1 'polypeptide(L)'
;MRKSIGRLVILGLFCGLGMATESPAAKPDPLADRLTPDRLAQAFPGADRAQPTDGRPPAAEVLRDGDIVGYVFSVGDLAKPRGYGGSRFDILLGLDMHARVTGAVLIAEDEPLLRNLGGRAALEAALTGLVGLDVLAPRPAAPEDYGGRADISVLALLDGIYRAGRMVAVSRDLLGPGAREARRLDLVSFRPLDWAGLRAIGAVRRLTLSNGDVAAHAAKLSSGPADMLFADLVTALATPALIGRNLLGAEAHAAAGLAEGDSLLLVASAGRASLRRGVATLAEAPVSSALSLRQGGLTLSLNEFESVALNGVAVSGAPAMEQLVLLRIPATSGFDGSRPWLLEIAFGGEARFGLDYAPPAELVVEPIPRLVAAVDNRAAEVPALWLSVWKDQEAKIAVLLLALATLSAVLLAQNRLVRHAQCMRWLRAVFLVFSLGWIGWYAGAQLSISHLFTIARAPFEGGGLEAMLLDPLTLIVLGFAGLTLLLLGRGIFCGWLCPFGALQELLNKAARWLGLRQRQLPAALNERLWALKYVVAIALVALVFIDQTPVIRAVEIEPFDTAILFGFVRAWPYVLFTLAILGVGLFVERAFCRYLCPLGGSLAILGRWRMLLWLKRRPECGSSCNTCQPLCPVQAIGNDGSINFNECYHCLACQVAYQDDQVCPPLVARRERRERLSGSSGIGPREEAVPVAAK
;
A
#
# COMPACT_ATOMS: atom_id res chain seq x y z
N MET A 1 -12.88 23.98 44.89
CA MET A 1 -11.69 23.22 44.48
C MET A 1 -11.83 22.47 43.12
N ARG A 2 -13.01 21.92 42.70
CA ARG A 2 -13.16 21.21 41.42
C ARG A 2 -12.95 22.05 40.15
N LYS A 3 -13.18 23.37 40.16
CA LYS A 3 -12.99 24.26 39.00
C LYS A 3 -11.54 24.73 38.78
N SER A 4 -10.71 24.69 39.81
CA SER A 4 -9.32 25.17 39.76
C SER A 4 -8.34 24.15 39.17
N ILE A 5 -8.53 22.85 39.44
CA ILE A 5 -7.66 21.79 38.90
C ILE A 5 -7.81 21.65 37.39
N GLY A 6 -9.03 21.80 36.86
CA GLY A 6 -9.27 21.77 35.42
C GLY A 6 -8.60 22.89 34.63
N ARG A 7 -8.43 24.09 35.24
CA ARG A 7 -7.72 25.23 34.62
C ARG A 7 -6.20 25.07 34.66
N LEU A 8 -5.66 24.48 35.73
CA LEU A 8 -4.23 24.19 35.82
C LEU A 8 -3.75 23.15 34.81
N VAL A 9 -4.56 22.09 34.59
CA VAL A 9 -4.22 21.03 33.61
C VAL A 9 -4.27 21.57 32.18
N ILE A 10 -5.24 22.44 31.86
CA ILE A 10 -5.35 23.06 30.53
C ILE A 10 -4.24 24.11 30.32
N LEU A 11 -3.87 24.87 31.35
CA LEU A 11 -2.73 25.79 31.24
C LEU A 11 -1.39 25.05 31.12
N GLY A 12 -1.23 23.91 31.80
CA GLY A 12 -0.06 23.05 31.66
C GLY A 12 0.08 22.42 30.27
N LEU A 13 -1.03 22.03 29.63
CA LEU A 13 -1.02 21.54 28.25
C LEU A 13 -0.72 22.65 27.22
N PHE A 14 -1.22 23.89 27.44
CA PHE A 14 -0.96 25.01 26.53
C PHE A 14 0.41 25.68 26.82
N CYS A 15 0.89 25.72 28.04
CA CYS A 15 2.26 26.16 28.34
C CYS A 15 3.32 25.13 27.93
N GLY A 16 3.03 23.84 27.96
CA GLY A 16 3.92 22.81 27.43
C GLY A 16 4.04 22.87 25.90
N LEU A 17 2.99 23.35 25.20
CA LEU A 17 3.01 23.59 23.75
C LEU A 17 3.79 24.87 23.36
N GLY A 18 4.00 25.78 24.27
CA GLY A 18 4.72 27.06 24.02
C GLY A 18 6.21 27.03 24.35
N MET A 19 6.73 25.99 24.98
CA MET A 19 8.15 25.81 25.33
C MET A 19 8.76 24.54 24.77
N ALA A 20 8.18 23.96 23.70
CA ALA A 20 8.93 23.11 22.84
C ALA A 20 9.96 24.00 22.11
N THR A 21 11.07 24.31 22.79
CA THR A 21 12.32 24.54 22.07
C THR A 21 12.43 23.35 21.12
N GLU A 22 12.40 23.65 19.83
CA GLU A 22 12.82 22.72 18.80
C GLU A 22 14.07 22.00 19.32
N SER A 23 13.91 20.79 19.83
CA SER A 23 15.01 19.84 19.79
C SER A 23 15.24 19.71 18.30
N PRO A 24 16.35 20.20 17.72
CA PRO A 24 16.59 20.05 16.31
C PRO A 24 16.49 18.53 16.10
N ALA A 25 15.50 18.10 15.34
CA ALA A 25 15.51 16.76 14.79
C ALA A 25 16.93 16.63 14.23
N ALA A 26 17.75 15.77 14.83
CA ALA A 26 19.16 15.65 14.46
C ALA A 26 19.14 15.58 12.95
N LYS A 27 19.81 16.55 12.28
CA LYS A 27 19.90 16.53 10.82
C LYS A 27 20.38 15.13 10.50
N PRO A 28 19.69 14.36 9.65
CA PRO A 28 20.16 13.04 9.32
C PRO A 28 21.62 13.17 8.90
N ASP A 29 22.47 12.30 9.44
CA ASP A 29 23.88 12.28 9.07
C ASP A 29 24.00 12.31 7.56
N PRO A 30 24.92 13.09 6.98
CA PRO A 30 25.10 13.11 5.54
C PRO A 30 25.17 11.69 4.99
N LEU A 31 24.67 11.46 3.77
CA LEU A 31 24.70 10.13 3.14
C LEU A 31 26.13 9.55 3.18
N ALA A 32 27.16 10.42 3.06
CA ALA A 32 28.56 10.03 3.14
C ALA A 32 28.95 9.35 4.47
N ASP A 33 28.43 9.83 5.60
CA ASP A 33 28.77 9.28 6.92
C ASP A 33 28.08 7.93 7.19
N ARG A 34 26.98 7.65 6.47
CA ARG A 34 26.26 6.37 6.53
C ARG A 34 26.86 5.30 5.61
N LEU A 35 27.63 5.69 4.59
CA LEU A 35 28.27 4.79 3.62
C LEU A 35 29.60 4.26 4.15
N THR A 36 29.57 3.40 5.17
CA THR A 36 30.75 2.67 5.59
C THR A 36 31.09 1.57 4.59
N PRO A 37 32.39 1.14 4.47
CA PRO A 37 32.80 0.09 3.54
C PRO A 37 31.96 -1.19 3.67
N ASP A 38 31.65 -1.63 4.89
CA ASP A 38 30.85 -2.84 5.15
C ASP A 38 29.41 -2.68 4.65
N ARG A 39 28.80 -1.51 4.85
CA ARG A 39 27.44 -1.22 4.39
C ARG A 39 27.39 -1.06 2.87
N LEU A 40 28.42 -0.46 2.29
CA LEU A 40 28.54 -0.36 0.83
C LEU A 40 28.65 -1.78 0.20
N ALA A 41 29.48 -2.64 0.75
CA ALA A 41 29.62 -4.02 0.26
C ALA A 41 28.31 -4.82 0.37
N GLN A 42 27.47 -4.57 1.37
CA GLN A 42 26.16 -5.20 1.52
C GLN A 42 25.11 -4.58 0.57
N ALA A 43 25.09 -3.24 0.41
CA ALA A 43 24.14 -2.57 -0.47
C ALA A 43 24.49 -2.77 -1.96
N PHE A 44 25.79 -2.85 -2.25
CA PHE A 44 26.29 -3.02 -3.62
C PHE A 44 27.48 -3.97 -3.65
N PRO A 45 27.26 -5.28 -3.79
CA PRO A 45 28.35 -6.27 -3.81
C PRO A 45 29.35 -6.03 -4.95
N GLY A 46 30.66 -6.02 -4.61
CA GLY A 46 31.74 -5.80 -5.56
C GLY A 46 31.97 -4.33 -5.93
N ALA A 47 31.47 -3.39 -5.14
CA ALA A 47 31.79 -1.98 -5.27
C ALA A 47 33.17 -1.65 -4.68
N ASP A 48 33.98 -0.85 -5.37
CA ASP A 48 35.27 -0.37 -4.83
C ASP A 48 35.07 0.83 -3.92
N ARG A 49 34.24 1.78 -4.33
CA ARG A 49 33.93 2.99 -3.59
C ARG A 49 32.61 3.62 -4.02
N ALA A 50 32.05 4.46 -3.17
CA ALA A 50 30.90 5.28 -3.49
C ALA A 50 31.23 6.76 -3.29
N GLN A 51 30.80 7.61 -4.23
CA GLN A 51 30.99 9.06 -4.19
C GLN A 51 29.63 9.75 -4.20
N PRO A 52 29.27 10.50 -3.14
CA PRO A 52 28.06 11.33 -3.14
C PRO A 52 28.09 12.34 -4.29
N THR A 53 26.96 12.50 -4.99
CA THR A 53 26.83 13.45 -6.09
C THR A 53 25.86 14.58 -5.72
N ASP A 54 26.13 15.79 -6.22
CA ASP A 54 25.31 16.99 -6.03
C ASP A 54 24.01 16.96 -6.89
N GLY A 55 23.32 15.85 -6.94
CA GLY A 55 22.07 15.70 -7.68
C GLY A 55 20.83 15.72 -6.78
N ARG A 56 19.66 16.00 -7.36
CA ARG A 56 18.37 15.79 -6.72
C ARG A 56 17.62 14.67 -7.43
N PRO A 57 17.24 13.58 -6.77
CA PRO A 57 17.41 13.26 -5.34
C PRO A 57 18.86 12.93 -4.96
N PRO A 58 19.27 13.08 -3.67
CA PRO A 58 20.62 12.76 -3.22
C PRO A 58 20.90 11.26 -3.36
N ALA A 59 22.00 10.93 -4.01
CA ALA A 59 22.49 9.57 -4.21
C ALA A 59 24.02 9.58 -4.32
N ALA A 60 24.67 8.44 -4.09
CA ALA A 60 26.08 8.27 -4.31
C ALA A 60 26.32 7.36 -5.52
N GLU A 61 27.22 7.77 -6.42
CA GLU A 61 27.68 6.94 -7.53
C GLU A 61 28.60 5.84 -7.01
N VAL A 62 28.31 4.62 -7.45
CA VAL A 62 29.12 3.44 -7.11
C VAL A 62 30.06 3.15 -8.25
N LEU A 63 31.35 3.06 -7.92
CA LEU A 63 32.43 2.82 -8.88
C LEU A 63 33.02 1.43 -8.69
N ARG A 64 33.35 0.79 -9.82
CA ARG A 64 34.13 -0.45 -9.93
C ARG A 64 35.12 -0.27 -11.07
N ASP A 65 36.40 -0.47 -10.81
CA ASP A 65 37.49 -0.30 -11.77
C ASP A 65 37.50 1.10 -12.45
N GLY A 66 36.93 2.11 -11.78
CA GLY A 66 36.81 3.48 -12.29
C GLY A 66 35.53 3.81 -13.04
N ASP A 67 34.72 2.82 -13.40
CA ASP A 67 33.45 2.97 -14.09
C ASP A 67 32.26 3.03 -13.11
N ILE A 68 31.24 3.84 -13.45
CA ILE A 68 30.00 3.91 -12.68
C ILE A 68 29.17 2.66 -12.97
N VAL A 69 28.95 1.83 -11.94
CA VAL A 69 28.19 0.57 -12.03
C VAL A 69 26.78 0.67 -11.43
N GLY A 70 26.48 1.77 -10.75
CA GLY A 70 25.16 2.00 -10.15
C GLY A 70 25.14 3.12 -9.14
N TYR A 71 24.11 3.13 -8.30
CA TYR A 71 23.86 4.17 -7.30
C TYR A 71 23.46 3.56 -5.96
N VAL A 72 23.86 4.22 -4.85
CA VAL A 72 23.42 3.91 -3.49
C VAL A 72 22.82 5.17 -2.86
N PHE A 73 21.68 5.02 -2.18
CA PHE A 73 20.96 6.13 -1.56
C PHE A 73 20.17 5.67 -0.33
N SER A 74 19.75 6.63 0.51
CA SER A 74 18.88 6.38 1.65
C SER A 74 17.41 6.46 1.26
N VAL A 75 16.66 5.40 1.52
CA VAL A 75 15.21 5.36 1.35
C VAL A 75 14.53 6.28 2.37
N GLY A 76 15.10 6.38 3.60
CA GLY A 76 14.63 7.27 4.65
C GLY A 76 14.66 8.75 4.27
N ASP A 77 15.68 9.18 3.52
CA ASP A 77 15.80 10.56 3.06
C ASP A 77 14.82 10.88 1.92
N LEU A 78 14.60 9.94 1.02
CA LEU A 78 13.82 10.15 -0.21
C LEU A 78 12.32 9.92 -0.04
N ALA A 79 11.93 8.71 0.35
CA ALA A 79 10.53 8.30 0.45
C ALA A 79 9.97 8.42 1.86
N LYS A 80 10.84 8.56 2.89
CA LYS A 80 10.48 8.71 4.30
C LYS A 80 9.46 7.67 4.78
N PRO A 81 9.67 6.36 4.51
CA PRO A 81 8.72 5.34 4.91
C PRO A 81 8.54 5.34 6.42
N ARG A 82 7.28 5.17 6.86
CA ARG A 82 6.93 5.05 8.27
C ARG A 82 6.16 3.78 8.50
N GLY A 83 6.49 3.10 9.58
CA GLY A 83 5.72 1.96 10.06
C GLY A 83 4.35 2.36 10.61
N TYR A 84 3.55 1.37 10.91
CA TYR A 84 2.22 1.55 11.47
C TYR A 84 2.24 2.30 12.83
N GLY A 85 3.29 2.08 13.63
CA GLY A 85 3.54 2.82 14.88
C GLY A 85 4.03 4.25 14.67
N GLY A 86 4.21 4.71 13.42
CA GLY A 86 4.72 6.03 13.07
C GLY A 86 6.25 6.14 13.08
N SER A 87 6.96 5.07 13.41
CA SER A 87 8.42 5.02 13.43
C SER A 87 9.00 5.09 12.02
N ARG A 88 10.18 5.70 11.90
CA ARG A 88 10.87 5.83 10.61
C ARG A 88 11.72 4.60 10.32
N PHE A 89 11.78 4.26 9.04
CA PHE A 89 12.76 3.31 8.52
C PHE A 89 13.85 4.05 7.77
N ASP A 90 15.09 3.67 7.97
CA ASP A 90 16.19 4.10 7.13
C ASP A 90 16.95 2.88 6.59
N ILE A 91 17.01 2.82 5.25
CA ILE A 91 17.62 1.73 4.50
C ILE A 91 18.52 2.34 3.45
N LEU A 92 19.76 1.85 3.36
CA LEU A 92 20.58 2.07 2.17
C LEU A 92 20.17 1.06 1.11
N LEU A 93 19.81 1.56 -0.05
CA LEU A 93 19.42 0.77 -1.23
C LEU A 93 20.43 0.98 -2.34
N GLY A 94 20.93 -0.12 -2.90
CA GLY A 94 21.76 -0.12 -4.10
C GLY A 94 20.92 -0.42 -5.34
N LEU A 95 21.15 0.32 -6.43
CA LEU A 95 20.59 0.06 -7.76
C LEU A 95 21.70 -0.05 -8.79
N ASP A 96 21.63 -1.05 -9.65
CA ASP A 96 22.50 -1.15 -10.82
C ASP A 96 22.06 -0.18 -11.96
N MET A 97 22.82 -0.15 -13.04
CA MET A 97 22.53 0.67 -14.22
C MET A 97 21.26 0.23 -14.97
N HIS A 98 20.64 -0.89 -14.59
CA HIS A 98 19.38 -1.41 -15.13
C HIS A 98 18.19 -1.21 -14.19
N ALA A 99 18.36 -0.34 -13.18
CA ALA A 99 17.36 -0.08 -12.14
C ALA A 99 16.95 -1.33 -11.32
N ARG A 100 17.84 -2.31 -11.19
CA ARG A 100 17.63 -3.49 -10.34
C ARG A 100 18.30 -3.32 -9.00
N VAL A 101 17.64 -3.78 -7.96
CA VAL A 101 18.15 -3.75 -6.59
C VAL A 101 19.36 -4.68 -6.49
N THR A 102 20.51 -4.16 -6.11
CA THR A 102 21.76 -4.92 -5.87
C THR A 102 21.86 -5.40 -4.43
N GLY A 103 21.30 -4.64 -3.50
CA GLY A 103 21.26 -4.95 -2.09
C GLY A 103 20.51 -3.88 -1.30
N ALA A 104 20.10 -4.23 -0.09
CA ALA A 104 19.41 -3.33 0.83
C ALA A 104 19.93 -3.55 2.25
N VAL A 105 20.32 -2.47 2.94
CA VAL A 105 20.93 -2.53 4.28
C VAL A 105 20.11 -1.69 5.25
N LEU A 106 19.60 -2.31 6.30
CA LEU A 106 18.87 -1.63 7.36
C LEU A 106 19.83 -0.81 8.24
N ILE A 107 19.68 0.52 8.22
CA ILE A 107 20.46 1.44 9.05
C ILE A 107 19.75 1.67 10.38
N ALA A 108 18.49 2.08 10.33
CA ALA A 108 17.70 2.38 11.51
C ALA A 108 16.29 1.82 11.37
N GLU A 109 15.81 1.23 12.46
CA GLU A 109 14.47 0.70 12.62
C GLU A 109 14.08 0.81 14.09
N ASP A 110 12.97 1.48 14.36
CA ASP A 110 12.41 1.65 15.71
C ASP A 110 10.93 1.24 15.76
N GLU A 111 10.47 0.38 14.82
CA GLU A 111 9.08 -0.04 14.74
C GLU A 111 8.76 -1.12 15.79
N PRO A 112 7.91 -0.81 16.80
CA PRO A 112 7.62 -1.73 17.90
C PRO A 112 6.98 -3.04 17.45
N LEU A 113 6.17 -2.98 16.42
CA LEU A 113 5.38 -4.14 15.95
C LEU A 113 6.28 -5.19 15.30
N LEU A 114 7.36 -4.80 14.65
CA LEU A 114 8.29 -5.74 14.02
C LEU A 114 9.05 -6.59 15.03
N ARG A 115 9.25 -6.11 16.26
CA ARG A 115 9.91 -6.89 17.32
C ARG A 115 9.18 -8.19 17.65
N ASN A 116 7.88 -8.24 17.43
CA ASN A 116 7.05 -9.40 17.72
C ASN A 116 7.01 -10.44 16.59
N LEU A 117 7.49 -10.07 15.39
CA LEU A 117 7.53 -10.91 14.18
C LEU A 117 8.95 -11.46 13.86
N GLY A 118 9.81 -11.64 14.85
CA GLY A 118 11.20 -12.04 14.65
C GLY A 118 12.17 -10.86 14.58
N GLY A 119 11.67 -9.63 14.76
CA GLY A 119 12.47 -8.43 14.90
C GLY A 119 13.29 -8.07 13.66
N ARG A 120 14.45 -7.47 13.92
CA ARG A 120 15.40 -7.01 12.90
C ARG A 120 15.82 -8.13 11.93
N ALA A 121 16.01 -9.35 12.40
CA ALA A 121 16.47 -10.48 11.57
C ALA A 121 15.43 -10.86 10.49
N ALA A 122 14.15 -10.86 10.81
CA ALA A 122 13.08 -11.13 9.83
C ALA A 122 13.00 -10.03 8.77
N LEU A 123 13.21 -8.77 9.17
CA LEU A 123 13.24 -7.64 8.24
C LEU A 123 14.47 -7.71 7.31
N GLU A 124 15.65 -8.02 7.85
CA GLU A 124 16.89 -8.21 7.05
C GLU A 124 16.73 -9.37 6.05
N ALA A 125 16.08 -10.47 6.45
CA ALA A 125 15.76 -11.56 5.53
C ALA A 125 14.81 -11.12 4.41
N ALA A 126 13.77 -10.33 4.72
CA ALA A 126 12.87 -9.76 3.72
C ALA A 126 13.60 -8.82 2.75
N LEU A 127 14.50 -7.98 3.25
CA LEU A 127 15.33 -7.09 2.43
C LEU A 127 16.26 -7.86 1.48
N THR A 128 16.82 -8.99 1.93
CA THR A 128 17.64 -9.87 1.09
C THR A 128 16.84 -10.43 -0.09
N GLY A 129 15.55 -10.71 0.10
CA GLY A 129 14.64 -11.15 -0.96
C GLY A 129 14.37 -10.12 -2.06
N LEU A 130 14.77 -8.86 -1.87
CA LEU A 130 14.60 -7.79 -2.86
C LEU A 130 15.72 -7.73 -3.90
N VAL A 131 16.80 -8.46 -3.72
CA VAL A 131 17.94 -8.47 -4.66
C VAL A 131 17.47 -8.96 -6.04
N GLY A 132 17.81 -8.20 -7.08
CA GLY A 132 17.39 -8.47 -8.45
C GLY A 132 16.00 -7.87 -8.82
N LEU A 133 15.29 -7.27 -7.87
CA LEU A 133 14.01 -6.64 -8.09
C LEU A 133 14.18 -5.43 -9.03
N ASP A 134 13.39 -5.40 -10.11
CA ASP A 134 13.29 -4.26 -11.01
C ASP A 134 12.33 -3.23 -10.41
N VAL A 135 12.85 -2.05 -10.02
CA VAL A 135 12.03 -0.98 -9.43
C VAL A 135 11.15 -0.26 -10.45
N LEU A 136 11.38 -0.46 -11.75
CA LEU A 136 10.58 0.10 -12.84
C LEU A 136 9.41 -0.80 -13.23
N ALA A 137 9.50 -2.10 -12.93
CA ALA A 137 8.43 -3.06 -13.17
C ALA A 137 7.16 -2.70 -12.36
N PRO A 138 5.97 -3.14 -12.81
CA PRO A 138 4.77 -3.05 -11.99
C PRO A 138 5.01 -3.71 -10.63
N ARG A 139 4.57 -3.04 -9.57
CA ARG A 139 4.75 -3.56 -8.22
C ARG A 139 4.02 -4.90 -8.06
N PRO A 140 4.65 -5.92 -7.46
CA PRO A 140 3.95 -7.15 -7.10
C PRO A 140 2.74 -6.84 -6.21
N ALA A 141 1.63 -7.56 -6.41
CA ALA A 141 0.49 -7.49 -5.50
C ALA A 141 0.93 -7.87 -4.08
N ALA A 142 0.30 -7.26 -3.07
CA ALA A 142 0.54 -7.66 -1.70
C ALA A 142 0.16 -9.15 -1.56
N PRO A 143 0.97 -9.97 -0.85
CA PRO A 143 0.61 -11.36 -0.61
C PRO A 143 -0.76 -11.49 0.08
N GLU A 144 -1.53 -12.53 -0.26
CA GLU A 144 -2.91 -12.73 0.22
C GLU A 144 -3.02 -12.89 1.75
N ASP A 145 -1.94 -13.28 2.42
CA ASP A 145 -1.89 -13.52 3.88
C ASP A 145 -1.64 -12.25 4.71
N TYR A 146 -1.63 -11.07 4.12
CA TYR A 146 -1.43 -9.81 4.85
C TYR A 146 -2.67 -9.45 5.69
N GLY A 147 -2.62 -9.74 6.98
CA GLY A 147 -3.71 -9.46 7.92
C GLY A 147 -3.32 -8.74 9.20
N GLY A 148 -2.03 -8.55 9.46
CA GLY A 148 -1.52 -7.97 10.70
C GLY A 148 -0.96 -6.55 10.57
N ARG A 149 -0.96 -5.77 11.67
CA ARG A 149 -0.39 -4.40 11.71
C ARG A 149 1.10 -4.36 11.40
N ALA A 150 1.82 -5.43 11.71
CA ALA A 150 3.24 -5.55 11.41
C ALA A 150 3.49 -5.72 9.91
N ASP A 151 2.57 -6.39 9.22
CA ASP A 151 2.60 -6.56 7.77
C ASP A 151 2.38 -5.22 7.07
N ILE A 152 1.55 -4.34 7.64
CA ILE A 152 1.36 -2.97 7.16
C ILE A 152 2.67 -2.17 7.22
N SER A 153 3.46 -2.33 8.28
CA SER A 153 4.78 -1.69 8.40
C SER A 153 5.75 -2.18 7.32
N VAL A 154 5.73 -3.48 7.01
CA VAL A 154 6.53 -4.07 5.92
C VAL A 154 6.04 -3.55 4.56
N LEU A 155 4.73 -3.49 4.33
CA LEU A 155 4.15 -2.93 3.09
C LEU A 155 4.54 -1.46 2.89
N ALA A 156 4.45 -0.64 3.95
CA ALA A 156 4.86 0.76 3.90
C ALA A 156 6.35 0.93 3.58
N LEU A 157 7.18 0.02 4.11
CA LEU A 157 8.61 -0.02 3.82
C LEU A 157 8.88 -0.41 2.37
N LEU A 158 8.26 -1.47 1.86
CA LEU A 158 8.39 -1.90 0.47
C LEU A 158 7.94 -0.81 -0.50
N ASP A 159 6.82 -0.14 -0.21
CA ASP A 159 6.36 1.00 -0.99
C ASP A 159 7.38 2.15 -1.00
N GLY A 160 7.98 2.44 0.15
CA GLY A 160 9.07 3.40 0.27
C GLY A 160 10.27 3.04 -0.59
N ILE A 161 10.68 1.78 -0.60
CA ILE A 161 11.78 1.25 -1.43
C ILE A 161 11.47 1.44 -2.92
N TYR A 162 10.27 1.04 -3.37
CA TYR A 162 9.86 1.24 -4.76
C TYR A 162 9.84 2.72 -5.16
N ARG A 163 9.25 3.58 -4.33
CA ARG A 163 9.20 5.03 -4.61
C ARG A 163 10.59 5.66 -4.67
N ALA A 164 11.43 5.39 -3.68
CA ALA A 164 12.80 5.91 -3.65
C ALA A 164 13.64 5.38 -4.82
N GLY A 165 13.55 4.07 -5.11
CA GLY A 165 14.23 3.45 -6.23
C GLY A 165 13.83 4.07 -7.56
N ARG A 166 12.54 4.26 -7.81
CA ARG A 166 12.05 4.93 -9.03
C ARG A 166 12.49 6.40 -9.13
N MET A 167 12.45 7.15 -8.03
CA MET A 167 12.91 8.52 -8.01
C MET A 167 14.38 8.63 -8.46
N VAL A 168 15.24 7.74 -7.96
CA VAL A 168 16.65 7.71 -8.36
C VAL A 168 16.80 7.19 -9.78
N ALA A 169 16.14 6.11 -10.16
CA ALA A 169 16.21 5.53 -11.50
C ALA A 169 15.81 6.53 -12.58
N VAL A 170 14.72 7.28 -12.36
CA VAL A 170 14.26 8.33 -13.27
C VAL A 170 15.22 9.52 -13.31
N SER A 171 15.67 10.00 -12.13
CA SER A 171 16.55 11.19 -12.07
C SER A 171 17.95 10.95 -12.61
N ARG A 172 18.42 9.69 -12.58
CA ARG A 172 19.73 9.26 -13.09
C ARG A 172 19.65 8.58 -14.46
N ASP A 173 18.49 8.63 -15.08
CA ASP A 173 18.25 8.06 -16.41
C ASP A 173 18.60 6.55 -16.48
N LEU A 174 18.34 5.84 -15.36
CA LEU A 174 18.51 4.38 -15.25
C LEU A 174 17.31 3.64 -15.84
N LEU A 175 16.56 4.31 -16.67
CA LEU A 175 15.46 3.68 -17.40
C LEU A 175 16.06 2.50 -18.17
N GLY A 176 15.57 1.29 -17.90
CA GLY A 176 16.09 0.04 -18.44
C GLY A 176 16.29 0.08 -19.96
N PRO A 177 16.96 -0.88 -20.59
CA PRO A 177 17.36 -0.83 -21.99
C PRO A 177 16.23 -0.54 -22.98
N GLY A 178 14.95 -0.61 -22.56
CA GLY A 178 13.78 -0.18 -23.34
C GLY A 178 13.35 1.28 -23.16
N ALA A 179 13.78 1.97 -22.13
CA ALA A 179 13.32 3.34 -21.85
C ALA A 179 14.33 4.43 -22.25
N ARG A 180 15.63 4.10 -22.30
CA ARG A 180 16.67 5.03 -22.76
C ARG A 180 16.56 5.43 -24.24
N GLU A 181 15.83 4.66 -25.01
CA GLU A 181 15.61 4.87 -26.42
C GLU A 181 14.18 4.47 -26.79
N ALA A 182 13.21 5.13 -26.27
CA ALA A 182 11.89 5.13 -26.88
C ALA A 182 11.93 5.98 -28.17
N ARG A 183 12.98 5.74 -29.00
CA ARG A 183 12.91 6.08 -30.41
C ARG A 183 11.73 5.30 -30.95
N ARG A 184 10.72 6.01 -31.41
CA ARG A 184 9.58 5.39 -32.05
C ARG A 184 9.66 5.71 -33.54
N LEU A 185 9.31 4.72 -34.35
CA LEU A 185 9.08 4.99 -35.76
C LEU A 185 7.76 5.72 -35.94
N ASP A 186 7.75 6.73 -36.76
CA ASP A 186 6.52 7.32 -37.28
C ASP A 186 5.87 6.32 -38.24
N LEU A 187 4.84 5.63 -37.73
CA LEU A 187 4.11 4.63 -38.50
C LEU A 187 2.99 5.21 -39.35
N VAL A 188 2.64 6.49 -39.18
CA VAL A 188 1.42 7.10 -39.74
C VAL A 188 1.71 8.06 -40.88
N SER A 189 2.75 8.88 -40.76
CA SER A 189 3.06 9.90 -41.79
C SER A 189 3.31 9.27 -43.13
N PHE A 190 2.70 9.84 -44.16
CA PHE A 190 2.81 9.38 -45.55
C PHE A 190 2.95 10.57 -46.51
N ARG A 191 3.85 10.41 -47.46
CA ARG A 191 3.97 11.23 -48.69
C ARG A 191 4.34 10.34 -49.86
N PRO A 192 3.87 10.61 -51.06
CA PRO A 192 4.27 9.83 -52.24
C PRO A 192 5.76 10.12 -52.56
N LEU A 193 6.53 9.07 -52.70
CA LEU A 193 7.93 9.07 -53.10
C LEU A 193 8.13 8.04 -54.20
N ASP A 194 8.99 8.40 -55.19
CA ASP A 194 9.51 7.46 -56.14
C ASP A 194 10.71 6.66 -55.59
N TRP A 195 11.23 5.73 -56.34
CA TRP A 195 12.37 4.92 -55.92
C TRP A 195 13.60 5.75 -55.57
N ALA A 196 13.87 6.82 -56.36
CA ALA A 196 15.00 7.73 -56.13
C ALA A 196 14.83 8.48 -54.80
N GLY A 197 13.62 8.94 -54.50
CA GLY A 197 13.25 9.57 -53.23
C GLY A 197 13.44 8.67 -52.05
N LEU A 198 12.96 7.40 -52.11
CA LEU A 198 13.15 6.42 -51.04
C LEU A 198 14.64 6.10 -50.79
N ARG A 199 15.45 6.05 -51.85
CA ARG A 199 16.90 5.89 -51.71
C ARG A 199 17.57 7.10 -51.10
N ALA A 200 17.16 8.30 -51.49
CA ALA A 200 17.74 9.55 -51.00
C ALA A 200 17.57 9.73 -49.49
N ILE A 201 16.40 9.32 -48.92
CA ILE A 201 16.18 9.34 -47.48
C ILE A 201 16.79 8.15 -46.77
N GLY A 202 17.38 7.16 -47.47
CA GLY A 202 17.95 5.96 -46.89
C GLY A 202 16.95 4.88 -46.51
N ALA A 203 15.67 5.00 -46.93
CA ALA A 203 14.62 4.03 -46.67
C ALA A 203 14.83 2.68 -47.32
N VAL A 204 15.59 2.66 -48.41
CA VAL A 204 15.95 1.44 -49.15
C VAL A 204 17.48 1.36 -49.26
N ARG A 205 18.00 0.21 -48.89
CA ARG A 205 19.43 -0.12 -49.02
C ARG A 205 19.63 -1.17 -50.12
N ARG A 206 20.71 -1.04 -50.87
CA ARG A 206 21.05 -1.92 -51.98
C ARG A 206 22.50 -2.39 -51.86
N LEU A 207 22.72 -3.68 -52.09
CA LEU A 207 24.04 -4.33 -52.14
C LEU A 207 24.16 -5.06 -53.48
N THR A 208 25.10 -4.64 -54.29
CA THR A 208 25.41 -5.29 -55.59
C THR A 208 26.71 -6.03 -55.47
N LEU A 209 26.67 -7.33 -55.73
CA LEU A 209 27.84 -8.22 -55.67
C LEU A 209 28.17 -8.74 -57.07
N SER A 210 29.45 -8.63 -57.45
CA SER A 210 29.98 -9.25 -58.67
C SER A 210 30.48 -10.68 -58.39
N ASN A 211 30.72 -11.45 -59.45
CA ASN A 211 31.36 -12.74 -59.34
C ASN A 211 32.76 -12.64 -58.67
N GLY A 212 33.49 -11.55 -58.89
CA GLY A 212 34.76 -11.29 -58.26
C GLY A 212 34.68 -11.12 -56.75
N ASP A 213 33.64 -10.38 -56.26
CA ASP A 213 33.42 -10.17 -54.83
C ASP A 213 33.13 -11.49 -54.12
N VAL A 214 32.34 -12.36 -54.72
CA VAL A 214 32.00 -13.68 -54.14
C VAL A 214 33.19 -14.63 -54.26
N ALA A 215 33.92 -14.62 -55.38
CA ALA A 215 35.11 -15.46 -55.55
C ALA A 215 36.20 -15.20 -54.51
N ALA A 216 36.33 -13.96 -54.04
CA ALA A 216 37.26 -13.60 -52.96
C ALA A 216 36.94 -14.30 -51.61
N HIS A 217 35.69 -14.68 -51.38
CA HIS A 217 35.24 -15.33 -50.14
C HIS A 217 34.94 -16.83 -50.29
N ALA A 218 34.47 -17.22 -51.49
CA ALA A 218 34.14 -18.61 -51.82
C ALA A 218 34.27 -18.88 -53.33
N ALA A 219 35.48 -19.21 -53.78
CA ALA A 219 35.82 -19.40 -55.20
C ALA A 219 34.91 -20.46 -55.92
N LYS A 220 34.42 -21.46 -55.18
CA LYS A 220 33.53 -22.52 -55.75
C LYS A 220 32.13 -22.03 -56.13
N LEU A 221 31.68 -20.90 -55.59
CA LEU A 221 30.36 -20.33 -55.85
C LEU A 221 30.33 -19.38 -57.07
N SER A 222 31.49 -18.93 -57.50
CA SER A 222 31.63 -18.01 -58.62
C SER A 222 31.91 -18.77 -59.91
N SER A 223 31.07 -18.55 -60.91
CA SER A 223 31.27 -19.05 -62.29
C SER A 223 31.04 -17.93 -63.30
N GLY A 224 32.00 -17.69 -64.16
CA GLY A 224 31.96 -16.65 -65.21
C GLY A 224 32.89 -15.47 -64.96
N PRO A 225 32.80 -14.42 -65.79
CA PRO A 225 33.64 -13.21 -65.67
C PRO A 225 33.52 -12.53 -64.32
N ALA A 226 34.60 -11.96 -63.79
CA ALA A 226 34.65 -11.37 -62.45
C ALA A 226 33.74 -10.14 -62.29
N ASP A 227 33.53 -9.41 -63.35
CA ASP A 227 32.71 -8.20 -63.42
C ASP A 227 31.19 -8.45 -63.62
N MET A 228 30.85 -9.73 -63.91
CA MET A 228 29.45 -10.10 -64.08
C MET A 228 28.69 -10.07 -62.75
N LEU A 229 27.42 -9.61 -62.79
CA LEU A 229 26.53 -9.54 -61.65
C LEU A 229 26.28 -10.94 -61.04
N PHE A 230 26.63 -11.14 -59.76
CA PHE A 230 26.30 -12.33 -59.00
C PHE A 230 24.97 -12.19 -58.29
N ALA A 231 24.81 -11.08 -57.56
CA ALA A 231 23.59 -10.80 -56.79
C ALA A 231 23.36 -9.29 -56.67
N ASP A 232 22.12 -8.87 -56.79
CA ASP A 232 21.65 -7.54 -56.50
C ASP A 232 20.58 -7.66 -55.40
N LEU A 233 20.90 -7.16 -54.24
CA LEU A 233 20.11 -7.30 -53.03
C LEU A 233 19.57 -5.97 -52.57
N VAL A 234 18.30 -5.94 -52.19
CA VAL A 234 17.62 -4.75 -51.69
C VAL A 234 16.92 -5.10 -50.39
N THR A 235 17.02 -4.22 -49.40
CA THR A 235 16.25 -4.33 -48.15
C THR A 235 15.66 -2.99 -47.75
N ALA A 236 14.47 -3.07 -47.13
CA ALA A 236 13.76 -1.94 -46.55
C ALA A 236 12.88 -2.34 -45.40
N LEU A 237 12.79 -1.48 -44.40
CA LEU A 237 11.82 -1.65 -43.30
C LEU A 237 10.45 -1.13 -43.78
N ALA A 238 9.54 -2.00 -44.12
CA ALA A 238 8.24 -1.65 -44.70
C ALA A 238 7.14 -1.36 -43.64
N THR A 239 7.46 -1.40 -42.34
CA THR A 239 6.51 -1.10 -41.25
C THR A 239 6.00 0.34 -41.29
N PRO A 240 6.84 1.41 -41.44
CA PRO A 240 6.35 2.77 -41.52
C PRO A 240 5.52 2.99 -42.79
N ALA A 241 4.39 3.71 -42.66
CA ALA A 241 3.52 4.02 -43.79
C ALA A 241 4.26 4.72 -44.95
N LEU A 242 5.22 5.62 -44.64
CA LEU A 242 6.06 6.29 -45.63
C LEU A 242 6.83 5.30 -46.53
N ILE A 243 7.32 4.21 -45.95
CA ILE A 243 8.08 3.21 -46.71
C ILE A 243 7.16 2.14 -47.29
N GLY A 244 6.37 1.54 -46.44
CA GLY A 244 5.52 0.38 -46.79
C GLY A 244 4.48 0.72 -47.87
N ARG A 245 3.77 1.84 -47.76
CA ARG A 245 2.75 2.22 -48.73
C ARG A 245 3.34 2.64 -50.07
N ASN A 246 4.52 3.25 -50.10
CA ASN A 246 5.20 3.55 -51.36
C ASN A 246 5.73 2.28 -52.04
N LEU A 247 6.29 1.32 -51.26
CA LEU A 247 6.85 0.09 -51.81
C LEU A 247 5.76 -0.94 -52.21
N LEU A 248 4.76 -1.13 -51.38
CA LEU A 248 3.77 -2.19 -51.52
C LEU A 248 2.43 -1.73 -52.09
N GLY A 249 2.16 -0.43 -52.05
CA GLY A 249 0.84 0.16 -52.28
C GLY A 249 0.00 0.17 -51.00
N ALA A 250 -1.05 1.00 -50.97
CA ALA A 250 -1.85 1.21 -49.74
C ALA A 250 -2.63 -0.06 -49.30
N GLU A 251 -3.20 -0.78 -50.25
CA GLU A 251 -3.98 -1.99 -50.01
C GLU A 251 -3.11 -3.15 -49.49
N ALA A 252 -1.98 -3.42 -50.15
CA ALA A 252 -1.08 -4.50 -49.77
C ALA A 252 -0.41 -4.23 -48.41
N HIS A 253 -0.05 -2.97 -48.13
CA HIS A 253 0.49 -2.58 -46.83
C HIS A 253 -0.55 -2.75 -45.69
N ALA A 254 -1.81 -2.36 -45.96
CA ALA A 254 -2.90 -2.56 -44.98
C ALA A 254 -3.26 -4.07 -44.79
N ALA A 255 -3.23 -4.84 -45.89
CA ALA A 255 -3.51 -6.29 -45.85
C ALA A 255 -2.42 -7.11 -45.14
N ALA A 256 -1.22 -6.56 -44.95
CA ALA A 256 -0.15 -7.22 -44.20
C ALA A 256 -0.49 -7.45 -42.71
N GLY A 257 -1.56 -6.83 -42.18
CA GLY A 257 -2.23 -7.17 -40.90
C GLY A 257 -1.27 -7.19 -39.72
N LEU A 258 -0.53 -6.10 -39.48
CA LEU A 258 0.44 -5.99 -38.39
C LEU A 258 -0.26 -6.02 -37.02
N ALA A 259 0.18 -6.92 -36.16
CA ALA A 259 -0.11 -6.81 -34.73
C ALA A 259 0.73 -5.65 -34.13
N GLU A 260 0.28 -5.14 -32.99
CA GLU A 260 0.99 -4.05 -32.31
C GLU A 260 2.42 -4.48 -31.95
N GLY A 261 3.41 -3.75 -32.47
CA GLY A 261 4.83 -4.01 -32.26
C GLY A 261 5.52 -4.92 -33.28
N ASP A 262 4.79 -5.54 -34.21
CA ASP A 262 5.40 -6.33 -35.30
C ASP A 262 6.11 -5.45 -36.30
N SER A 263 7.14 -6.00 -36.98
CA SER A 263 7.89 -5.31 -38.03
C SER A 263 7.81 -6.04 -39.35
N LEU A 264 7.68 -5.29 -40.45
CA LEU A 264 7.74 -5.79 -41.84
C LEU A 264 9.09 -5.47 -42.45
N LEU A 265 9.80 -6.50 -42.90
CA LEU A 265 11.05 -6.38 -43.59
C LEU A 265 10.89 -6.83 -45.06
N LEU A 266 11.13 -5.93 -46.02
CA LEU A 266 11.21 -6.30 -47.41
C LEU A 266 12.64 -6.69 -47.76
N VAL A 267 12.82 -7.85 -48.36
CA VAL A 267 14.07 -8.30 -48.97
C VAL A 267 13.80 -8.69 -50.42
N ALA A 268 14.55 -8.11 -51.34
CA ALA A 268 14.45 -8.42 -52.74
C ALA A 268 15.80 -8.84 -53.30
N SER A 269 15.82 -9.72 -54.27
CA SER A 269 17.05 -10.12 -54.98
C SER A 269 16.85 -10.27 -56.49
N ALA A 270 17.93 -10.01 -57.22
CA ALA A 270 18.08 -10.35 -58.63
C ALA A 270 19.43 -11.03 -58.83
N GLY A 271 19.56 -11.80 -59.93
CA GLY A 271 20.76 -12.56 -60.21
C GLY A 271 20.71 -13.99 -59.63
N ARG A 272 21.86 -14.55 -59.29
CA ARG A 272 22.00 -15.95 -58.84
C ARG A 272 21.61 -16.20 -57.39
N ALA A 273 21.34 -15.13 -56.58
CA ALA A 273 20.95 -15.24 -55.21
C ALA A 273 19.50 -15.70 -55.07
N SER A 274 19.23 -16.87 -54.49
CA SER A 274 17.89 -17.33 -54.23
C SER A 274 17.49 -17.09 -52.78
N LEU A 275 16.40 -16.33 -52.54
CA LEU A 275 15.81 -16.06 -51.23
C LEU A 275 14.83 -17.17 -50.74
N ARG A 276 14.52 -18.15 -51.62
CA ARG A 276 13.60 -19.25 -51.28
C ARG A 276 14.32 -20.59 -51.29
N ARG A 277 14.12 -21.42 -50.27
CA ARG A 277 14.48 -22.82 -50.27
C ARG A 277 13.63 -23.57 -51.29
N GLY A 278 14.25 -24.16 -52.33
CA GLY A 278 13.62 -25.16 -53.17
C GLY A 278 12.94 -24.72 -54.45
N VAL A 279 13.11 -23.48 -54.92
CA VAL A 279 12.63 -23.09 -56.24
C VAL A 279 13.77 -23.24 -57.28
N ALA A 280 13.73 -24.30 -58.03
CA ALA A 280 14.58 -24.48 -59.21
C ALA A 280 14.06 -23.59 -60.37
N THR A 281 14.81 -22.51 -60.75
CA THR A 281 14.62 -21.80 -62.00
C THR A 281 15.74 -22.16 -62.97
N LEU A 282 15.31 -22.39 -64.20
CA LEU A 282 16.09 -22.89 -65.33
C LEU A 282 17.37 -22.10 -65.58
N ALA A 283 18.47 -22.81 -65.72
CA ALA A 283 19.72 -22.56 -66.42
C ALA A 283 21.00 -22.43 -65.58
N GLU A 284 21.03 -22.23 -64.31
CA GLU A 284 22.18 -22.49 -63.42
C GLU A 284 21.66 -22.63 -62.00
N ALA A 285 22.10 -23.65 -61.25
CA ALA A 285 21.55 -23.94 -59.94
C ALA A 285 21.60 -22.72 -59.02
N PRO A 286 20.46 -22.23 -58.48
CA PRO A 286 20.45 -21.07 -57.62
C PRO A 286 21.21 -21.40 -56.31
N VAL A 287 22.09 -20.49 -55.92
CA VAL A 287 22.84 -20.62 -54.66
C VAL A 287 21.90 -20.35 -53.52
N SER A 288 21.68 -21.35 -52.68
CA SER A 288 20.88 -21.20 -51.45
C SER A 288 21.49 -20.13 -50.52
N SER A 289 20.69 -19.17 -50.10
CA SER A 289 21.10 -18.11 -49.15
C SER A 289 20.42 -18.28 -47.82
N ALA A 290 21.21 -18.16 -46.76
CA ALA A 290 20.68 -18.03 -45.38
C ALA A 290 20.67 -16.54 -45.02
N LEU A 291 19.49 -16.07 -44.56
CA LEU A 291 19.31 -14.70 -44.11
C LEU A 291 19.32 -14.65 -42.59
N SER A 292 20.13 -13.79 -42.02
CA SER A 292 20.12 -13.47 -40.58
C SER A 292 20.14 -11.95 -40.39
N LEU A 293 19.48 -11.52 -39.33
CA LEU A 293 19.44 -10.12 -38.89
C LEU A 293 20.16 -9.98 -37.57
N ARG A 294 21.09 -9.03 -37.52
CA ARG A 294 21.83 -8.75 -36.26
C ARG A 294 21.54 -7.31 -35.80
N GLN A 295 21.22 -7.19 -34.52
CA GLN A 295 20.98 -5.88 -33.90
C GLN A 295 21.53 -5.91 -32.46
N GLY A 296 22.58 -5.16 -32.19
CA GLY A 296 23.28 -5.25 -30.90
C GLY A 296 23.75 -6.68 -30.60
N GLY A 297 23.32 -7.25 -29.48
CA GLY A 297 23.59 -8.66 -29.12
C GLY A 297 22.59 -9.68 -29.67
N LEU A 298 21.55 -9.21 -30.38
CA LEU A 298 20.49 -10.05 -30.92
C LEU A 298 20.87 -10.58 -32.31
N THR A 299 20.69 -11.88 -32.55
CA THR A 299 20.85 -12.50 -33.87
C THR A 299 19.59 -13.32 -34.17
N LEU A 300 18.88 -12.99 -35.26
CA LEU A 300 17.63 -13.63 -35.67
C LEU A 300 17.86 -14.35 -37.00
N SER A 301 17.44 -15.59 -37.11
CA SER A 301 17.38 -16.34 -38.37
C SER A 301 16.08 -16.01 -39.08
N LEU A 302 16.17 -15.24 -40.19
CA LEU A 302 14.99 -14.77 -40.91
C LEU A 302 14.24 -15.89 -41.66
N ASN A 303 14.89 -17.03 -41.87
CA ASN A 303 14.31 -18.18 -42.55
C ASN A 303 13.22 -18.91 -41.73
N GLU A 304 13.12 -18.57 -40.43
CA GLU A 304 12.15 -19.15 -39.49
C GLU A 304 10.87 -18.32 -39.39
N PHE A 305 10.87 -17.10 -39.92
CA PHE A 305 9.73 -16.20 -39.83
C PHE A 305 8.75 -16.37 -40.98
N GLU A 306 7.49 -15.95 -40.74
CA GLU A 306 6.44 -15.93 -41.74
C GLU A 306 6.85 -15.03 -42.91
N SER A 307 6.78 -15.55 -44.12
CA SER A 307 7.20 -14.84 -45.33
C SER A 307 6.12 -14.91 -46.41
N VAL A 308 5.88 -13.79 -47.08
CA VAL A 308 4.97 -13.64 -48.21
C VAL A 308 5.77 -13.24 -49.43
N ALA A 309 5.64 -14.01 -50.53
CA ALA A 309 6.24 -13.62 -51.81
C ALA A 309 5.38 -12.56 -52.48
N LEU A 310 6.04 -11.56 -53.01
CA LEU A 310 5.42 -10.46 -53.76
C LEU A 310 5.75 -10.60 -55.26
N ASN A 311 4.82 -10.17 -56.11
CA ASN A 311 5.00 -10.19 -57.58
C ASN A 311 5.69 -8.93 -58.11
N GLY A 312 5.92 -7.93 -57.26
CA GLY A 312 6.57 -6.67 -57.62
C GLY A 312 6.41 -5.62 -56.53
N VAL A 313 7.05 -4.45 -56.71
CA VAL A 313 6.85 -3.27 -55.89
C VAL A 313 5.98 -2.26 -56.62
N ALA A 314 5.20 -1.49 -55.89
CA ALA A 314 4.27 -0.50 -56.45
C ALA A 314 4.98 0.83 -56.82
N VAL A 315 6.17 1.07 -56.32
CA VAL A 315 6.92 2.32 -56.48
C VAL A 315 7.48 2.46 -57.91
N SER A 316 7.31 3.62 -58.53
CA SER A 316 7.86 3.93 -59.84
C SER A 316 9.39 4.06 -59.82
N GLY A 317 10.05 3.55 -60.89
CA GLY A 317 11.51 3.64 -61.04
C GLY A 317 12.29 2.57 -60.24
N ALA A 318 11.66 1.59 -59.66
CA ALA A 318 12.34 0.47 -59.01
C ALA A 318 13.07 -0.40 -60.05
N PRO A 319 14.25 -0.96 -59.69
CA PRO A 319 14.94 -1.92 -60.56
C PRO A 319 14.12 -3.21 -60.65
N ALA A 320 14.26 -3.95 -61.75
CA ALA A 320 13.65 -5.25 -61.90
C ALA A 320 14.26 -6.23 -60.91
N MET A 321 13.47 -6.75 -60.02
CA MET A 321 13.83 -7.77 -59.01
C MET A 321 13.16 -9.09 -59.38
N GLU A 322 13.90 -10.19 -59.31
CA GLU A 322 13.43 -11.51 -59.68
C GLU A 322 12.65 -12.18 -58.51
N GLN A 323 13.09 -11.88 -57.32
CA GLN A 323 12.46 -12.40 -56.09
C GLN A 323 12.25 -11.31 -55.07
N LEU A 324 11.03 -11.19 -54.55
CA LEU A 324 10.65 -10.30 -53.49
C LEU A 324 9.96 -11.10 -52.36
N VAL A 325 10.46 -10.88 -51.16
CA VAL A 325 9.93 -11.54 -49.95
C VAL A 325 9.66 -10.48 -48.91
N LEU A 326 8.45 -10.48 -48.37
CA LEU A 326 8.06 -9.68 -47.22
C LEU A 326 8.09 -10.59 -45.99
N LEU A 327 8.90 -10.27 -45.03
CA LEU A 327 9.10 -11.01 -43.78
C LEU A 327 8.38 -10.29 -42.64
N ARG A 328 7.63 -11.03 -41.82
CA ARG A 328 7.01 -10.53 -40.62
C ARG A 328 7.84 -10.92 -39.41
N ILE A 329 8.39 -9.94 -38.73
CA ILE A 329 9.18 -10.12 -37.50
C ILE A 329 8.26 -9.79 -36.33
N PRO A 330 7.90 -10.76 -35.46
CA PRO A 330 6.99 -10.54 -34.35
C PRO A 330 7.65 -9.70 -33.25
N ALA A 331 6.88 -8.92 -32.51
CA ALA A 331 7.34 -8.11 -31.38
C ALA A 331 8.08 -8.93 -30.32
N THR A 332 7.69 -10.19 -30.14
CA THR A 332 8.33 -11.13 -29.19
C THR A 332 9.77 -11.48 -29.53
N SER A 333 10.24 -11.19 -30.75
CA SER A 333 11.62 -11.46 -31.18
C SER A 333 12.66 -10.52 -30.56
N GLY A 334 12.22 -9.38 -29.99
CA GLY A 334 13.10 -8.35 -29.43
C GLY A 334 13.75 -7.43 -30.49
N PHE A 335 13.33 -7.52 -31.76
CA PHE A 335 13.77 -6.61 -32.82
C PHE A 335 13.16 -5.23 -32.67
N ASP A 336 13.98 -4.18 -32.75
CA ASP A 336 13.54 -2.79 -32.69
C ASP A 336 13.83 -2.09 -34.03
N GLY A 337 12.80 -1.88 -34.85
CA GLY A 337 12.93 -1.23 -36.16
C GLY A 337 13.41 0.21 -36.11
N SER A 338 13.38 0.89 -34.94
CA SER A 338 13.87 2.25 -34.78
C SER A 338 15.41 2.37 -34.69
N ARG A 339 16.09 1.24 -34.47
CA ARG A 339 17.55 1.16 -34.32
C ARG A 339 18.23 0.64 -35.58
N PRO A 340 19.52 0.96 -35.83
CA PRO A 340 20.31 0.35 -36.88
C PRO A 340 20.41 -1.17 -36.69
N TRP A 341 20.43 -1.89 -37.80
CA TRP A 341 20.61 -3.34 -37.87
C TRP A 341 21.39 -3.74 -39.09
N LEU A 342 21.96 -4.96 -39.06
CA LEU A 342 22.74 -5.54 -40.14
C LEU A 342 21.97 -6.76 -40.69
N LEU A 343 21.68 -6.73 -41.99
CA LEU A 343 21.22 -7.94 -42.71
C LEU A 343 22.44 -8.70 -43.21
N GLU A 344 22.67 -9.87 -42.68
CA GLU A 344 23.71 -10.78 -43.15
C GLU A 344 23.11 -11.81 -44.09
N ILE A 345 23.75 -11.98 -45.24
CA ILE A 345 23.41 -12.99 -46.25
C ILE A 345 24.59 -13.92 -46.41
N ALA A 346 24.36 -15.20 -46.23
CA ALA A 346 25.35 -16.24 -46.40
C ALA A 346 25.03 -17.08 -47.65
N PHE A 347 25.90 -17.09 -48.61
CA PHE A 347 25.78 -17.92 -49.80
C PHE A 347 26.56 -19.23 -49.62
N GLY A 348 25.89 -20.36 -49.88
CA GLY A 348 26.49 -21.69 -49.73
C GLY A 348 27.03 -22.02 -48.35
N GLY A 349 26.73 -21.20 -47.34
CA GLY A 349 27.24 -21.33 -46.00
C GLY A 349 28.66 -20.79 -45.76
N GLU A 350 29.39 -20.44 -46.78
CA GLU A 350 30.80 -20.00 -46.72
C GLU A 350 30.98 -18.48 -46.92
N ALA A 351 30.37 -17.88 -47.95
CA ALA A 351 30.50 -16.46 -48.23
C ALA A 351 29.42 -15.65 -47.52
N ARG A 352 29.82 -14.74 -46.62
CA ARG A 352 28.92 -13.87 -45.84
C ARG A 352 29.10 -12.42 -46.27
N PHE A 353 27.98 -11.76 -46.55
CA PHE A 353 27.95 -10.34 -46.89
C PHE A 353 26.95 -9.63 -45.98
N GLY A 354 27.28 -8.43 -45.52
CA GLY A 354 26.45 -7.64 -44.64
C GLY A 354 25.91 -6.40 -45.38
N LEU A 355 24.65 -6.07 -45.10
CA LEU A 355 23.99 -4.87 -45.54
C LEU A 355 23.51 -4.08 -44.35
N ASP A 356 24.21 -2.98 -44.04
CA ASP A 356 23.85 -2.09 -42.95
C ASP A 356 22.62 -1.28 -43.28
N TYR A 357 21.66 -1.30 -42.37
CA TYR A 357 20.47 -0.50 -42.45
C TYR A 357 20.32 0.38 -41.20
N ALA A 358 20.05 1.66 -41.44
CA ALA A 358 19.60 2.59 -40.41
C ALA A 358 18.29 3.21 -40.87
N PRO A 359 17.24 3.25 -40.00
CA PRO A 359 15.99 3.89 -40.36
C PRO A 359 16.22 5.37 -40.70
N PRO A 360 15.48 5.93 -41.68
CA PRO A 360 15.58 7.34 -42.00
C PRO A 360 15.38 8.22 -40.80
N ALA A 361 16.24 9.24 -40.62
CA ALA A 361 16.18 10.14 -39.47
C ALA A 361 14.81 10.85 -39.33
N GLU A 362 14.16 11.14 -40.46
CA GLU A 362 12.83 11.75 -40.48
C GLU A 362 11.70 10.85 -39.97
N LEU A 363 11.91 9.52 -39.93
CA LEU A 363 10.96 8.54 -39.40
C LEU A 363 11.23 8.19 -37.94
N VAL A 364 12.37 8.56 -37.41
CA VAL A 364 12.72 8.33 -36.02
C VAL A 364 12.22 9.51 -35.21
N VAL A 365 11.13 9.31 -34.49
CA VAL A 365 10.62 10.28 -33.53
C VAL A 365 11.45 10.14 -32.25
N GLU A 366 12.33 11.10 -32.02
CA GLU A 366 13.01 11.21 -30.74
C GLU A 366 12.00 11.64 -29.65
N PRO A 367 11.96 10.99 -28.49
CA PRO A 367 11.08 11.42 -27.44
C PRO A 367 11.45 12.84 -27.01
N ILE A 368 10.48 13.74 -27.00
CA ILE A 368 10.67 15.07 -26.43
C ILE A 368 10.91 14.86 -24.92
N PRO A 369 12.05 15.28 -24.34
CA PRO A 369 12.39 15.01 -22.94
C PRO A 369 11.30 15.43 -21.95
N ARG A 370 10.51 16.46 -22.30
CA ARG A 370 9.35 16.92 -21.50
C ARG A 370 8.13 16.01 -21.58
N LEU A 371 7.93 15.26 -22.67
CA LEU A 371 6.81 14.31 -22.79
C LEU A 371 7.13 12.99 -22.07
N VAL A 372 8.39 12.56 -22.09
CA VAL A 372 8.86 11.39 -21.34
C VAL A 372 8.70 11.65 -19.84
N ALA A 373 9.07 12.84 -19.35
CA ALA A 373 8.83 13.22 -17.95
C ALA A 373 7.33 13.30 -17.62
N ALA A 374 6.45 13.65 -18.57
CA ALA A 374 5.01 13.70 -18.35
C ALA A 374 4.33 12.31 -18.48
N VAL A 375 4.83 11.45 -19.35
CA VAL A 375 4.37 10.05 -19.50
C VAL A 375 4.92 9.21 -18.35
N ASP A 376 6.17 9.41 -17.96
CA ASP A 376 6.76 8.75 -16.78
C ASP A 376 6.15 9.23 -15.46
N ASN A 377 5.73 10.50 -15.35
CA ASN A 377 4.93 10.92 -14.18
C ASN A 377 3.55 10.23 -14.11
N ARG A 378 2.95 9.84 -15.25
CA ARG A 378 1.74 9.00 -15.25
C ARG A 378 2.03 7.52 -15.02
N ALA A 379 3.15 7.01 -15.50
CA ALA A 379 3.62 5.65 -15.20
C ALA A 379 4.26 5.56 -13.79
N ALA A 380 4.75 6.68 -13.25
CA ALA A 380 5.17 6.80 -11.86
C ALA A 380 3.99 7.01 -10.88
N GLU A 381 2.80 7.35 -11.34
CA GLU A 381 1.56 7.21 -10.57
C GLU A 381 1.16 5.73 -10.48
N VAL A 382 2.02 4.94 -9.83
CA VAL A 382 1.56 3.68 -9.23
C VAL A 382 0.36 4.05 -8.36
N PRO A 383 -0.83 3.45 -8.56
CA PRO A 383 -1.97 3.71 -7.72
C PRO A 383 -1.52 3.65 -6.26
N ALA A 384 -1.80 4.70 -5.50
CA ALA A 384 -1.31 4.77 -4.13
C ALA A 384 -1.65 3.44 -3.43
N LEU A 385 -0.68 2.82 -2.77
CA LEU A 385 -0.80 1.48 -2.17
C LEU A 385 -2.09 1.34 -1.35
N TRP A 386 -2.51 2.40 -0.66
CA TRP A 386 -3.72 2.39 0.13
C TRP A 386 -4.97 2.10 -0.69
N LEU A 387 -5.05 2.53 -1.98
CA LEU A 387 -6.20 2.24 -2.84
C LEU A 387 -6.36 0.75 -3.14
N SER A 388 -5.26 0.04 -3.40
CA SER A 388 -5.31 -1.41 -3.59
C SER A 388 -5.75 -2.12 -2.31
N VAL A 389 -5.16 -1.75 -1.15
CA VAL A 389 -5.53 -2.31 0.15
C VAL A 389 -7.02 -2.07 0.49
N TRP A 390 -7.55 -0.88 0.17
CA TRP A 390 -8.97 -0.58 0.38
C TRP A 390 -9.88 -1.44 -0.50
N LYS A 391 -9.48 -1.66 -1.75
CA LYS A 391 -10.22 -2.51 -2.69
C LYS A 391 -10.18 -3.98 -2.26
N ASP A 392 -9.03 -4.48 -1.84
CA ASP A 392 -8.87 -5.86 -1.39
C ASP A 392 -9.66 -6.15 -0.09
N GLN A 393 -9.92 -5.12 0.72
CA GLN A 393 -10.68 -5.23 1.95
C GLN A 393 -12.13 -4.75 1.85
N GLU A 394 -12.67 -4.52 0.64
CA GLU A 394 -14.01 -3.95 0.44
C GLU A 394 -15.13 -4.71 1.18
N ALA A 395 -15.08 -6.04 1.19
CA ALA A 395 -16.06 -6.87 1.89
C ALA A 395 -16.00 -6.66 3.41
N LYS A 396 -14.79 -6.57 3.99
CA LYS A 396 -14.60 -6.29 5.42
C LYS A 396 -15.07 -4.88 5.77
N ILE A 397 -14.78 -3.91 4.90
CA ILE A 397 -15.23 -2.52 5.05
C ILE A 397 -16.77 -2.46 5.05
N ALA A 398 -17.42 -3.16 4.12
CA ALA A 398 -18.88 -3.19 4.04
C ALA A 398 -19.53 -3.75 5.32
N VAL A 399 -19.00 -4.86 5.86
CA VAL A 399 -19.47 -5.45 7.14
C VAL A 399 -19.28 -4.47 8.29
N LEU A 400 -18.12 -3.81 8.37
CA LEU A 400 -17.85 -2.81 9.40
C LEU A 400 -18.81 -1.63 9.31
N LEU A 401 -19.02 -1.07 8.13
CA LEU A 401 -19.94 0.06 7.92
C LEU A 401 -21.38 -0.31 8.28
N LEU A 402 -21.83 -1.53 7.95
CA LEU A 402 -23.14 -2.04 8.36
C LEU A 402 -23.27 -2.13 9.88
N ALA A 403 -22.22 -2.60 10.56
CA ALA A 403 -22.20 -2.67 12.03
C ALA A 403 -22.23 -1.27 12.66
N LEU A 404 -21.47 -0.31 12.13
CA LEU A 404 -21.48 1.08 12.59
C LEU A 404 -22.82 1.77 12.34
N ALA A 405 -23.43 1.52 11.19
CA ALA A 405 -24.79 1.99 10.87
C ALA A 405 -25.84 1.40 11.83
N THR A 406 -25.73 0.09 12.14
CA THR A 406 -26.60 -0.58 13.11
C THR A 406 -26.42 0.04 14.50
N LEU A 407 -25.18 0.26 14.95
CA LEU A 407 -24.92 0.92 16.23
C LEU A 407 -25.49 2.34 16.24
N SER A 408 -25.34 3.09 15.18
CA SER A 408 -25.91 4.43 15.03
C SER A 408 -27.43 4.41 15.13
N ALA A 409 -28.08 3.45 14.47
CA ALA A 409 -29.54 3.25 14.56
C ALA A 409 -29.98 2.90 15.99
N VAL A 410 -29.22 2.03 16.68
CA VAL A 410 -29.48 1.70 18.10
C VAL A 410 -29.39 2.94 18.99
N LEU A 411 -28.36 3.77 18.79
CA LEU A 411 -28.17 5.01 19.54
C LEU A 411 -29.30 6.02 19.25
N LEU A 412 -29.70 6.18 18.02
CA LEU A 412 -30.82 7.08 17.64
C LEU A 412 -32.16 6.56 18.19
N ALA A 413 -32.39 5.25 18.14
CA ALA A 413 -33.61 4.61 18.60
C ALA A 413 -33.59 4.25 20.12
N GLN A 414 -32.52 4.60 20.86
CA GLN A 414 -32.32 4.15 22.25
C GLN A 414 -33.54 4.39 23.17
N ASN A 415 -34.23 5.52 23.03
CA ASN A 415 -35.39 5.84 23.85
C ASN A 415 -36.58 4.87 23.66
N ARG A 416 -36.65 4.19 22.49
CA ARG A 416 -37.64 3.17 22.19
C ARG A 416 -37.14 1.80 22.65
N LEU A 417 -35.89 1.47 22.36
CA LEU A 417 -35.27 0.17 22.63
C LEU A 417 -35.12 -0.11 24.13
N VAL A 418 -34.80 0.90 24.94
CA VAL A 418 -34.64 0.71 26.41
C VAL A 418 -35.94 0.35 27.13
N ARG A 419 -37.12 0.55 26.48
CA ARG A 419 -38.41 0.09 27.00
C ARG A 419 -38.54 -1.43 26.98
N HIS A 420 -37.79 -2.11 26.14
CA HIS A 420 -37.75 -3.55 25.98
C HIS A 420 -36.45 -4.12 26.58
N ALA A 421 -36.40 -4.27 27.89
CA ALA A 421 -35.20 -4.65 28.64
C ALA A 421 -34.51 -5.92 28.12
N GLN A 422 -35.27 -6.93 27.69
CA GLN A 422 -34.73 -8.16 27.13
C GLN A 422 -34.08 -7.94 25.78
N CYS A 423 -34.75 -7.24 24.87
CA CYS A 423 -34.22 -6.89 23.54
C CYS A 423 -32.89 -6.13 23.67
N MET A 424 -32.84 -5.13 24.55
CA MET A 424 -31.64 -4.33 24.78
C MET A 424 -30.47 -5.16 25.35
N ARG A 425 -30.74 -6.09 26.24
CA ARG A 425 -29.73 -7.02 26.82
C ARG A 425 -29.15 -7.93 25.73
N TRP A 426 -29.99 -8.54 24.91
CA TRP A 426 -29.56 -9.39 23.79
C TRP A 426 -28.80 -8.62 22.72
N LEU A 427 -29.32 -7.47 22.29
CA LEU A 427 -28.68 -6.61 21.32
C LEU A 427 -27.26 -6.23 21.75
N ARG A 428 -27.12 -5.82 23.03
CA ARG A 428 -25.79 -5.50 23.58
C ARG A 428 -24.88 -6.73 23.65
N ALA A 429 -25.38 -7.88 24.05
CA ALA A 429 -24.59 -9.10 24.12
C ALA A 429 -24.08 -9.53 22.75
N VAL A 430 -24.95 -9.54 21.75
CA VAL A 430 -24.59 -9.85 20.35
C VAL A 430 -23.55 -8.85 19.83
N PHE A 431 -23.74 -7.57 20.11
CA PHE A 431 -22.79 -6.55 19.66
C PHE A 431 -21.42 -6.68 20.33
N LEU A 432 -21.36 -7.04 21.61
CA LEU A 432 -20.08 -7.28 22.29
C LEU A 432 -19.36 -8.52 21.75
N VAL A 433 -20.10 -9.60 21.44
CA VAL A 433 -19.52 -10.79 20.81
C VAL A 433 -19.01 -10.46 19.41
N PHE A 434 -19.77 -9.69 18.62
CA PHE A 434 -19.34 -9.20 17.33
C PHE A 434 -18.09 -8.30 17.43
N SER A 435 -18.09 -7.38 18.39
CA SER A 435 -16.94 -6.48 18.62
C SER A 435 -15.67 -7.28 18.96
N LEU A 436 -15.76 -8.27 19.82
CA LEU A 436 -14.61 -9.11 20.19
C LEU A 436 -14.19 -10.03 19.05
N GLY A 437 -15.13 -10.80 18.49
CA GLY A 437 -14.84 -11.85 17.52
C GLY A 437 -14.49 -11.27 16.14
N TRP A 438 -15.34 -10.36 15.65
CA TRP A 438 -15.16 -9.85 14.30
C TRP A 438 -14.27 -8.61 14.25
N ILE A 439 -14.56 -7.54 15.02
CA ILE A 439 -13.74 -6.32 15.00
C ILE A 439 -12.36 -6.60 15.59
N GLY A 440 -12.28 -7.36 16.69
CA GLY A 440 -11.02 -7.64 17.38
C GLY A 440 -10.20 -8.73 16.70
N TRP A 441 -10.65 -9.97 16.77
CA TRP A 441 -9.83 -11.13 16.36
C TRP A 441 -9.76 -11.33 14.85
N TYR A 442 -10.85 -11.09 14.12
CA TYR A 442 -10.86 -11.31 12.67
C TYR A 442 -10.35 -10.08 11.89
N ALA A 443 -10.83 -8.88 12.23
CA ALA A 443 -10.48 -7.66 11.52
C ALA A 443 -9.25 -6.92 12.09
N GLY A 444 -8.82 -7.24 13.33
CA GLY A 444 -7.67 -6.61 13.99
C GLY A 444 -7.85 -5.11 14.30
N ALA A 445 -9.06 -4.56 14.14
CA ALA A 445 -9.34 -3.12 14.23
C ALA A 445 -9.47 -2.61 15.68
N GLN A 446 -8.46 -2.86 16.50
CA GLN A 446 -8.37 -2.38 17.89
C GLN A 446 -7.64 -1.05 17.96
N LEU A 447 -8.29 0.01 18.43
CA LEU A 447 -7.60 1.28 18.69
C LEU A 447 -6.68 1.17 19.91
N SER A 448 -5.51 1.77 19.81
CA SER A 448 -4.50 1.93 20.86
C SER A 448 -4.14 3.40 21.03
N ILE A 449 -3.48 3.76 22.11
CA ILE A 449 -2.95 5.12 22.32
C ILE A 449 -1.90 5.49 21.27
N SER A 450 -1.23 4.53 20.66
CA SER A 450 -0.28 4.74 19.58
C SER A 450 -0.87 5.52 18.39
N HIS A 451 -2.14 5.27 18.03
CA HIS A 451 -2.83 6.03 16.97
C HIS A 451 -2.99 7.52 17.33
N LEU A 452 -3.28 7.81 18.62
CA LEU A 452 -3.35 9.20 19.08
C LEU A 452 -2.00 9.87 19.02
N PHE A 453 -0.91 9.15 19.30
CA PHE A 453 0.45 9.66 19.18
C PHE A 453 0.79 9.97 17.72
N THR A 454 0.48 9.08 16.77
CA THR A 454 0.69 9.31 15.34
C THR A 454 -0.05 10.57 14.88
N ILE A 455 -1.33 10.74 15.27
CA ILE A 455 -2.11 11.93 14.93
C ILE A 455 -1.51 13.21 15.57
N ALA A 456 -1.11 13.15 16.85
CA ALA A 456 -0.58 14.29 17.54
C ALA A 456 0.77 14.77 16.96
N ARG A 457 1.58 13.88 16.43
CA ARG A 457 2.90 14.17 15.85
C ARG A 457 2.88 14.54 14.38
N ALA A 458 1.88 14.10 13.64
CA ALA A 458 1.78 14.33 12.20
C ALA A 458 2.00 15.79 11.77
N PRO A 459 1.47 16.83 12.47
CA PRO A 459 1.71 18.23 12.12
C PRO A 459 3.17 18.70 12.29
N PHE A 460 3.91 18.08 13.22
CA PHE A 460 5.29 18.46 13.52
C PHE A 460 6.32 17.76 12.65
N GLU A 461 5.97 16.60 12.11
CA GLU A 461 6.90 15.75 11.36
C GLU A 461 6.69 15.76 9.84
N GLY A 462 5.70 16.50 9.36
CA GLY A 462 5.41 16.66 7.94
C GLY A 462 5.01 15.34 7.23
N GLY A 463 4.34 14.42 7.94
CA GLY A 463 3.86 13.14 7.42
C GLY A 463 3.49 12.18 8.53
N GLY A 464 3.09 10.93 8.17
CA GLY A 464 2.77 9.85 9.14
C GLY A 464 1.31 9.39 9.10
N LEU A 465 0.41 10.18 8.51
CA LEU A 465 -0.98 9.75 8.31
C LEU A 465 -1.13 8.75 7.14
N GLU A 466 -0.17 8.71 6.22
CA GLU A 466 -0.18 7.80 5.08
C GLU A 466 -0.19 6.32 5.50
N ALA A 467 0.58 5.97 6.55
CA ALA A 467 0.58 4.63 7.10
C ALA A 467 -0.79 4.22 7.66
N MET A 468 -1.58 5.18 8.19
CA MET A 468 -2.93 4.91 8.68
C MET A 468 -3.92 4.63 7.54
N LEU A 469 -3.68 5.16 6.33
CA LEU A 469 -4.49 4.85 5.15
C LEU A 469 -4.33 3.39 4.71
N LEU A 470 -3.25 2.73 5.09
CA LEU A 470 -3.01 1.30 4.83
C LEU A 470 -3.82 0.36 5.74
N ASP A 471 -4.48 0.90 6.78
CA ASP A 471 -5.40 0.14 7.65
C ASP A 471 -6.80 0.75 7.58
N PRO A 472 -7.60 0.44 6.54
CA PRO A 472 -8.91 1.04 6.35
C PRO A 472 -9.88 0.75 7.50
N LEU A 473 -9.81 -0.44 8.10
CA LEU A 473 -10.74 -0.85 9.16
C LEU A 473 -10.49 -0.06 10.44
N THR A 474 -9.23 0.05 10.87
CA THR A 474 -8.87 0.85 12.05
C THR A 474 -9.13 2.35 11.79
N LEU A 475 -8.86 2.84 10.58
CA LEU A 475 -9.13 4.24 10.23
C LEU A 475 -10.62 4.58 10.29
N ILE A 476 -11.49 3.70 9.77
CA ILE A 476 -12.95 3.87 9.83
C ILE A 476 -13.44 3.85 11.29
N VAL A 477 -12.96 2.90 12.10
CA VAL A 477 -13.29 2.84 13.55
C VAL A 477 -12.81 4.09 14.27
N LEU A 478 -11.61 4.58 13.95
CA LEU A 478 -11.05 5.81 14.53
C LEU A 478 -11.88 7.04 14.15
N GLY A 479 -12.27 7.18 12.88
CA GLY A 479 -13.14 8.26 12.40
C GLY A 479 -14.50 8.25 13.10
N PHE A 480 -15.12 7.08 13.21
CA PHE A 480 -16.38 6.91 13.93
C PHE A 480 -16.23 7.19 15.44
N ALA A 481 -15.14 6.71 16.05
CA ALA A 481 -14.84 6.98 17.45
C ALA A 481 -14.63 8.48 17.69
N GLY A 482 -13.93 9.18 16.81
CA GLY A 482 -13.73 10.64 16.86
C GLY A 482 -15.05 11.41 16.74
N LEU A 483 -15.90 11.04 15.78
CA LEU A 483 -17.21 11.64 15.60
C LEU A 483 -18.09 11.45 16.85
N THR A 484 -18.20 10.21 17.34
CA THR A 484 -19.02 9.90 18.53
C THR A 484 -18.43 10.50 19.79
N LEU A 485 -17.10 10.66 19.87
CA LEU A 485 -16.41 11.34 20.97
C LEU A 485 -16.83 12.80 21.05
N LEU A 486 -16.87 13.51 19.95
CA LEU A 486 -17.29 14.92 19.88
C LEU A 486 -18.79 15.07 20.17
N LEU A 487 -19.61 14.17 19.69
CA LEU A 487 -21.07 14.26 19.88
C LEU A 487 -21.47 13.80 21.28
N LEU A 488 -21.03 12.63 21.74
CA LEU A 488 -21.58 11.91 22.89
C LEU A 488 -20.54 11.62 23.99
N GLY A 489 -19.26 11.75 23.68
CA GLY A 489 -18.14 11.39 24.55
C GLY A 489 -17.63 9.96 24.32
N ARG A 490 -16.59 9.57 25.07
CA ARG A 490 -15.85 8.31 24.89
C ARG A 490 -16.66 7.02 25.02
N GLY A 491 -17.82 7.11 25.67
CA GLY A 491 -18.60 5.94 26.10
C GLY A 491 -19.03 5.04 24.94
N ILE A 492 -19.23 5.58 23.75
CA ILE A 492 -19.68 4.79 22.58
C ILE A 492 -18.58 3.85 22.13
N PHE A 493 -17.38 4.37 21.86
CA PHE A 493 -16.25 3.52 21.47
C PHE A 493 -15.90 2.52 22.58
N CYS A 494 -15.59 3.01 23.79
CA CYS A 494 -15.17 2.16 24.91
C CYS A 494 -16.25 1.17 25.35
N GLY A 495 -17.52 1.49 25.14
CA GLY A 495 -18.64 0.66 25.59
C GLY A 495 -19.14 -0.37 24.59
N TRP A 496 -18.99 -0.12 23.29
CA TRP A 496 -19.59 -0.93 22.23
C TRP A 496 -18.59 -1.46 21.23
N LEU A 497 -17.59 -0.65 20.83
CA LEU A 497 -16.69 -0.97 19.72
C LEU A 497 -15.32 -1.51 20.16
N CYS A 498 -14.87 -1.20 21.39
CA CYS A 498 -13.56 -1.64 21.86
C CYS A 498 -13.55 -3.15 22.13
N PRO A 499 -12.80 -3.98 21.35
CA PRO A 499 -12.75 -5.42 21.52
C PRO A 499 -12.25 -5.85 22.90
N PHE A 500 -11.21 -5.19 23.44
CA PHE A 500 -10.69 -5.50 24.76
C PHE A 500 -11.70 -5.13 25.88
N GLY A 501 -12.45 -4.04 25.68
CA GLY A 501 -13.57 -3.69 26.57
C GLY A 501 -14.68 -4.72 26.54
N ALA A 502 -14.98 -5.26 25.35
CA ALA A 502 -15.95 -6.36 25.18
C ALA A 502 -15.47 -7.64 25.86
N LEU A 503 -14.18 -7.99 25.70
CA LEU A 503 -13.57 -9.16 26.36
C LEU A 503 -13.74 -9.09 27.87
N GLN A 504 -13.39 -7.96 28.51
CA GLN A 504 -13.53 -7.78 29.95
C GLN A 504 -15.00 -7.91 30.42
N GLU A 505 -15.96 -7.29 29.69
CA GLU A 505 -17.38 -7.38 30.06
C GLU A 505 -17.93 -8.78 29.87
N LEU A 506 -17.55 -9.51 28.80
CA LEU A 506 -17.98 -10.88 28.57
C LEU A 506 -17.40 -11.82 29.61
N LEU A 507 -16.12 -11.69 29.98
CA LEU A 507 -15.49 -12.46 31.06
C LEU A 507 -16.16 -12.20 32.40
N ASN A 508 -16.51 -10.95 32.70
CA ASN A 508 -17.22 -10.61 33.92
C ASN A 508 -18.64 -11.20 33.96
N LYS A 509 -19.35 -11.21 32.80
CA LYS A 509 -20.65 -11.89 32.70
C LYS A 509 -20.51 -13.39 32.92
N ALA A 510 -19.49 -14.03 32.37
CA ALA A 510 -19.18 -15.45 32.60
C ALA A 510 -18.84 -15.71 34.07
N ALA A 511 -18.06 -14.85 34.73
CA ALA A 511 -17.72 -14.94 36.14
C ALA A 511 -18.98 -14.87 37.03
N ARG A 512 -19.92 -13.97 36.73
CA ARG A 512 -21.21 -13.91 37.42
C ARG A 512 -22.06 -15.16 37.20
N TRP A 513 -22.07 -15.71 36.00
CA TRP A 513 -22.75 -16.96 35.70
C TRP A 513 -22.15 -18.15 36.49
N LEU A 514 -20.83 -18.15 36.70
CA LEU A 514 -20.12 -19.12 37.54
C LEU A 514 -20.26 -18.85 39.05
N GLY A 515 -21.05 -17.86 39.43
CA GLY A 515 -21.32 -17.56 40.86
C GLY A 515 -20.23 -16.74 41.56
N LEU A 516 -19.24 -16.18 40.82
CA LEU A 516 -18.21 -15.34 41.43
C LEU A 516 -18.81 -14.01 41.90
N ARG A 517 -18.58 -13.68 43.19
CA ARG A 517 -19.10 -12.44 43.79
C ARG A 517 -18.37 -11.22 43.22
N GLN A 518 -19.14 -10.32 42.69
CA GLN A 518 -18.62 -9.03 42.17
C GLN A 518 -18.32 -8.11 43.36
N ARG A 519 -17.17 -7.41 43.24
CA ARG A 519 -16.74 -6.42 44.25
C ARG A 519 -16.98 -5.01 43.73
N GLN A 520 -17.78 -4.25 44.46
CA GLN A 520 -17.86 -2.80 44.22
C GLN A 520 -16.91 -2.10 45.19
N LEU A 521 -16.07 -1.23 44.62
CA LEU A 521 -15.12 -0.46 45.43
C LEU A 521 -15.83 0.69 46.13
N PRO A 522 -15.38 1.05 47.37
CA PRO A 522 -15.86 2.24 48.05
C PRO A 522 -15.72 3.48 47.15
N ALA A 523 -16.72 4.39 47.17
CA ALA A 523 -16.79 5.54 46.24
C ALA A 523 -15.52 6.39 46.28
N ALA A 524 -14.97 6.66 47.48
CA ALA A 524 -13.75 7.44 47.64
C ALA A 524 -12.52 6.80 46.98
N LEU A 525 -12.38 5.46 47.11
CA LEU A 525 -11.29 4.72 46.50
C LEU A 525 -11.48 4.66 44.97
N ASN A 526 -12.67 4.40 44.49
CA ASN A 526 -13.03 4.38 43.10
C ASN A 526 -12.71 5.72 42.41
N GLU A 527 -13.06 6.86 43.00
CA GLU A 527 -12.77 8.18 42.47
C GLU A 527 -11.25 8.49 42.39
N ARG A 528 -10.47 8.03 43.40
CA ARG A 528 -9.03 8.14 43.41
C ARG A 528 -8.37 7.29 42.32
N LEU A 529 -8.84 6.08 42.16
CA LEU A 529 -8.32 5.16 41.12
C LEU A 529 -8.63 5.64 39.68
N TRP A 530 -9.73 6.37 39.48
CA TRP A 530 -9.99 6.98 38.16
C TRP A 530 -8.89 7.96 37.75
N ALA A 531 -8.23 8.63 38.69
CA ALA A 531 -7.15 9.55 38.41
C ALA A 531 -5.94 8.87 37.76
N LEU A 532 -5.71 7.59 38.07
CA LEU A 532 -4.53 6.85 37.61
C LEU A 532 -4.44 6.78 36.08
N LYS A 533 -5.52 6.47 35.37
CA LYS A 533 -5.52 6.43 33.90
C LYS A 533 -5.21 7.78 33.26
N TYR A 534 -5.62 8.89 33.90
CA TYR A 534 -5.30 10.25 33.40
C TYR A 534 -3.83 10.56 33.61
N VAL A 535 -3.27 10.18 34.76
CA VAL A 535 -1.84 10.35 35.04
C VAL A 535 -1.02 9.54 34.01
N VAL A 536 -1.36 8.28 33.81
CA VAL A 536 -0.69 7.42 32.82
C VAL A 536 -0.82 8.00 31.41
N ALA A 537 -2.01 8.43 30.99
CA ALA A 537 -2.23 9.01 29.67
C ALA A 537 -1.40 10.30 29.47
N ILE A 538 -1.39 11.22 30.45
CA ILE A 538 -0.62 12.46 30.39
C ILE A 538 0.88 12.15 30.39
N ALA A 539 1.35 11.23 31.22
CA ALA A 539 2.75 10.83 31.27
C ALA A 539 3.21 10.24 29.92
N LEU A 540 2.42 9.37 29.30
CA LEU A 540 2.73 8.81 28.00
C LEU A 540 2.73 9.86 26.89
N VAL A 541 1.76 10.78 26.87
CA VAL A 541 1.71 11.89 25.91
C VAL A 541 2.92 12.81 26.10
N ALA A 542 3.30 13.14 27.33
CA ALA A 542 4.49 13.95 27.59
C ALA A 542 5.78 13.26 27.10
N LEU A 543 5.89 11.96 27.36
CA LEU A 543 7.04 11.15 26.99
C LEU A 543 7.24 11.11 25.46
N VAL A 544 6.16 11.09 24.68
CA VAL A 544 6.18 11.11 23.19
C VAL A 544 6.94 12.31 22.63
N PHE A 545 6.87 13.46 23.32
CA PHE A 545 7.54 14.69 22.86
C PHE A 545 8.97 14.83 23.40
N ILE A 546 9.39 13.99 24.36
CA ILE A 546 10.74 14.03 24.95
C ILE A 546 11.65 13.01 24.24
N ASP A 547 11.27 11.75 24.21
CA ASP A 547 12.04 10.66 23.60
C ASP A 547 11.09 9.53 23.16
N GLN A 548 11.32 8.99 21.96
CA GLN A 548 10.48 7.93 21.40
C GLN A 548 10.82 6.54 21.96
N THR A 549 12.06 6.30 22.29
CA THR A 549 12.54 4.98 22.69
C THR A 549 11.83 4.42 23.94
N PRO A 550 11.66 5.20 25.04
CA PRO A 550 10.91 4.71 26.20
C PRO A 550 9.41 4.63 25.95
N VAL A 551 8.84 5.46 25.05
CA VAL A 551 7.40 5.42 24.71
C VAL A 551 7.00 4.08 24.12
N ILE A 552 7.80 3.54 23.24
CA ILE A 552 7.57 2.24 22.58
C ILE A 552 7.42 1.13 23.62
N ARG A 553 8.22 1.15 24.68
CA ARG A 553 8.11 0.19 25.80
C ARG A 553 6.92 0.51 26.70
N ALA A 554 6.61 1.78 26.89
CA ALA A 554 5.54 2.21 27.78
C ALA A 554 4.13 1.98 27.20
N VAL A 555 3.97 1.93 25.88
CA VAL A 555 2.72 1.54 25.21
C VAL A 555 2.33 0.10 25.53
N GLU A 556 3.28 -0.77 25.90
CA GLU A 556 3.03 -2.13 26.35
C GLU A 556 2.17 -2.25 27.63
N ILE A 557 1.89 -1.14 28.30
CA ILE A 557 0.89 -1.08 29.38
C ILE A 557 -0.53 -1.40 28.86
N GLU A 558 -0.77 -1.26 27.54
CA GLU A 558 -2.00 -1.64 26.89
C GLU A 558 -1.95 -3.13 26.50
N PRO A 559 -2.73 -4.04 27.14
CA PRO A 559 -2.71 -5.47 26.84
C PRO A 559 -3.46 -5.80 25.54
N PHE A 560 -3.75 -4.80 24.70
CA PHE A 560 -4.56 -4.95 23.49
C PHE A 560 -3.87 -5.82 22.46
N ASP A 561 -2.58 -5.59 22.21
CA ASP A 561 -1.82 -6.38 21.26
C ASP A 561 -1.73 -7.83 21.68
N THR A 562 -1.45 -8.10 22.98
CA THR A 562 -1.36 -9.47 23.49
C THR A 562 -2.69 -10.22 23.41
N ALA A 563 -3.81 -9.59 23.81
CA ALA A 563 -5.11 -10.28 23.91
C ALA A 563 -5.87 -10.32 22.57
N ILE A 564 -5.74 -9.29 21.75
CA ILE A 564 -6.57 -9.11 20.54
C ILE A 564 -5.76 -9.42 19.29
N LEU A 565 -4.59 -8.80 19.11
CA LEU A 565 -3.82 -8.92 17.88
C LEU A 565 -3.06 -10.27 17.81
N PHE A 566 -2.36 -10.63 18.88
CA PHE A 566 -1.53 -11.84 18.92
C PHE A 566 -2.20 -13.07 19.53
N GLY A 567 -3.46 -12.97 19.99
CA GLY A 567 -4.20 -14.11 20.53
C GLY A 567 -3.46 -14.87 21.65
N PHE A 568 -2.72 -14.14 22.50
CA PHE A 568 -1.84 -14.66 23.57
C PHE A 568 -0.57 -15.40 23.08
N VAL A 569 -0.27 -15.39 21.79
CA VAL A 569 1.00 -15.92 21.24
C VAL A 569 2.07 -14.85 21.32
N ARG A 570 2.70 -14.71 22.51
CA ARG A 570 3.70 -13.68 22.80
C ARG A 570 4.62 -14.10 23.95
N ALA A 571 5.71 -13.35 24.20
CA ALA A 571 6.61 -13.61 25.33
C ALA A 571 5.85 -13.62 26.66
N TRP A 572 6.19 -14.59 27.52
CA TRP A 572 5.44 -14.92 28.76
C TRP A 572 5.17 -13.73 29.71
N PRO A 573 6.04 -12.69 29.84
CA PRO A 573 5.74 -11.58 30.75
C PRO A 573 4.50 -10.78 30.32
N TYR A 574 4.32 -10.55 29.01
CA TYR A 574 3.16 -9.83 28.47
C TYR A 574 1.87 -10.64 28.60
N VAL A 575 1.97 -11.95 28.39
CA VAL A 575 0.84 -12.87 28.58
C VAL A 575 0.43 -12.90 30.05
N LEU A 576 1.40 -13.03 30.97
CA LEU A 576 1.13 -13.03 32.41
C LEU A 576 0.49 -11.71 32.86
N PHE A 577 1.01 -10.56 32.40
CA PHE A 577 0.42 -9.25 32.70
C PHE A 577 -1.03 -9.15 32.21
N THR A 578 -1.29 -9.58 30.98
CA THR A 578 -2.64 -9.58 30.39
C THR A 578 -3.58 -10.47 31.17
N LEU A 579 -3.15 -11.70 31.53
CA LEU A 579 -3.94 -12.63 32.31
C LEU A 579 -4.21 -12.11 33.74
N ALA A 580 -3.25 -11.45 34.38
CA ALA A 580 -3.44 -10.81 35.68
C ALA A 580 -4.51 -9.71 35.62
N ILE A 581 -4.47 -8.85 34.58
CA ILE A 581 -5.47 -7.80 34.34
C ILE A 581 -6.86 -8.41 34.12
N LEU A 582 -6.98 -9.46 33.30
CA LEU A 582 -8.22 -10.14 33.02
C LEU A 582 -8.73 -10.84 34.28
N GLY A 583 -7.83 -11.42 35.10
CA GLY A 583 -8.14 -12.02 36.42
C GLY A 583 -8.77 -11.02 37.39
N VAL A 584 -8.22 -9.80 37.49
CA VAL A 584 -8.84 -8.71 38.28
C VAL A 584 -10.23 -8.37 37.71
N GLY A 585 -10.38 -8.39 36.37
CA GLY A 585 -11.62 -8.14 35.65
C GLY A 585 -12.75 -9.14 35.97
N LEU A 586 -12.43 -10.35 36.49
CA LEU A 586 -13.44 -11.30 36.92
C LEU A 586 -14.20 -10.82 38.17
N PHE A 587 -13.55 -10.04 39.03
CA PHE A 587 -14.12 -9.55 40.31
C PHE A 587 -14.58 -8.09 40.23
N VAL A 588 -13.90 -7.26 39.42
CA VAL A 588 -14.22 -5.83 39.19
C VAL A 588 -14.48 -5.60 37.74
N GLU A 589 -15.73 -5.28 37.41
CA GLU A 589 -16.12 -5.09 36.00
C GLU A 589 -15.32 -4.00 35.31
N ARG A 590 -14.68 -4.35 34.18
CA ARG A 590 -13.86 -3.46 33.34
C ARG A 590 -12.72 -2.76 34.12
N ALA A 591 -12.07 -3.45 35.05
CA ALA A 591 -11.07 -2.90 35.96
C ALA A 591 -9.95 -2.11 35.20
N PHE A 592 -9.37 -2.71 34.17
CA PHE A 592 -8.35 -2.05 33.38
C PHE A 592 -8.86 -0.78 32.68
N CYS A 593 -10.00 -0.90 31.99
CA CYS A 593 -10.60 0.25 31.28
C CYS A 593 -11.00 1.40 32.22
N ARG A 594 -11.34 1.09 33.49
CA ARG A 594 -11.72 2.08 34.49
C ARG A 594 -10.54 2.82 35.07
N TYR A 595 -9.43 2.11 35.34
CA TYR A 595 -8.39 2.63 36.22
C TYR A 595 -7.03 2.81 35.56
N LEU A 596 -6.69 2.01 34.53
CA LEU A 596 -5.34 1.98 34.01
C LEU A 596 -5.25 2.33 32.51
N CYS A 597 -6.30 2.13 31.71
CA CYS A 597 -6.27 2.29 30.27
C CYS A 597 -5.90 3.73 29.83
N PRO A 598 -4.72 3.96 29.23
CA PRO A 598 -4.29 5.30 28.80
C PRO A 598 -5.11 5.82 27.62
N LEU A 599 -5.46 4.98 26.67
CA LEU A 599 -6.40 5.33 25.59
C LEU A 599 -7.73 5.84 26.17
N GLY A 600 -8.31 5.08 27.14
CA GLY A 600 -9.54 5.48 27.81
C GLY A 600 -9.41 6.79 28.58
N GLY A 601 -8.23 7.08 29.15
CA GLY A 601 -7.89 8.36 29.80
C GLY A 601 -7.86 9.51 28.80
N SER A 602 -7.14 9.35 27.69
CA SER A 602 -7.02 10.34 26.61
C SER A 602 -8.37 10.67 25.98
N LEU A 603 -9.16 9.66 25.65
CA LEU A 603 -10.51 9.84 25.12
C LEU A 603 -11.46 10.50 26.13
N ALA A 604 -11.27 10.30 27.45
CA ALA A 604 -12.07 10.98 28.46
C ALA A 604 -11.71 12.46 28.60
N ILE A 605 -10.44 12.82 28.40
CA ILE A 605 -10.01 14.22 28.37
C ILE A 605 -10.62 14.92 27.16
N LEU A 606 -10.47 14.36 25.97
CA LEU A 606 -11.02 14.89 24.72
C LEU A 606 -12.56 14.90 24.71
N GLY A 607 -13.20 13.88 25.25
CA GLY A 607 -14.64 13.77 25.33
C GLY A 607 -15.31 14.77 26.32
N ARG A 608 -14.51 15.62 27.00
CA ARG A 608 -15.04 16.72 27.82
C ARG A 608 -15.76 17.78 27.00
N TRP A 609 -15.37 17.95 25.73
CA TRP A 609 -16.00 18.90 24.79
C TRP A 609 -17.21 18.36 24.06
N ARG A 610 -17.79 17.22 24.52
CA ARG A 610 -19.00 16.63 23.91
C ARG A 610 -20.12 17.66 23.77
N MET A 611 -20.82 17.58 22.67
CA MET A 611 -21.89 18.53 22.32
C MET A 611 -23.26 18.11 22.88
N LEU A 612 -23.51 16.82 23.05
CA LEU A 612 -24.82 16.29 23.40
C LEU A 612 -24.81 15.56 24.75
N LEU A 613 -25.80 15.88 25.59
CA LEU A 613 -26.09 15.18 26.85
C LEU A 613 -27.29 14.26 26.62
N TRP A 614 -27.05 13.04 26.23
CA TRP A 614 -28.09 12.15 25.72
C TRP A 614 -28.77 11.29 26.78
N LEU A 615 -28.12 11.00 27.89
CA LEU A 615 -28.68 10.17 28.96
C LEU A 615 -29.57 11.03 29.86
N LYS A 616 -30.85 10.69 29.89
CA LYS A 616 -31.86 11.46 30.65
C LYS A 616 -31.86 11.11 32.12
N ARG A 617 -32.13 12.10 32.96
CA ARG A 617 -32.34 11.97 34.44
C ARG A 617 -33.59 12.76 34.83
N ARG A 618 -34.28 12.29 35.87
CA ARG A 618 -35.39 12.99 36.46
C ARG A 618 -34.94 13.87 37.63
N PRO A 619 -35.71 14.88 38.04
CA PRO A 619 -35.38 15.71 39.19
C PRO A 619 -35.25 14.93 40.50
N GLU A 620 -35.96 13.81 40.64
CA GLU A 620 -35.94 12.94 41.81
C GLU A 620 -34.66 12.10 41.92
N CYS A 621 -33.91 11.98 40.84
CA CYS A 621 -32.67 11.22 40.84
C CYS A 621 -31.59 11.89 41.69
N GLY A 622 -31.08 11.19 42.72
CA GLY A 622 -30.04 11.69 43.61
C GLY A 622 -30.56 12.45 44.83
N SER A 623 -31.84 12.82 44.85
CA SER A 623 -32.46 13.40 46.05
C SER A 623 -33.30 12.37 46.84
N SER A 624 -34.34 11.83 46.19
CA SER A 624 -35.23 10.85 46.79
C SER A 624 -35.06 9.43 46.19
N CYS A 625 -34.23 9.26 45.13
CA CYS A 625 -34.05 7.99 44.43
C CYS A 625 -32.60 7.78 43.96
N ASN A 626 -31.98 6.68 44.42
CA ASN A 626 -30.65 6.22 44.03
C ASN A 626 -30.64 4.83 43.38
N THR A 627 -31.80 4.32 42.93
CA THR A 627 -31.94 2.95 42.41
C THR A 627 -31.00 2.61 41.27
N CYS A 628 -30.70 3.58 40.37
CA CYS A 628 -29.80 3.36 39.23
C CYS A 628 -28.30 3.34 39.57
N GLN A 629 -27.90 3.83 40.74
CA GLN A 629 -26.50 3.86 41.19
C GLN A 629 -25.88 2.48 41.31
N PRO A 630 -26.45 1.52 42.06
CA PRO A 630 -25.93 0.16 42.19
C PRO A 630 -26.06 -0.64 40.88
N LEU A 631 -26.95 -0.26 39.98
CA LEU A 631 -27.10 -0.90 38.68
C LEU A 631 -26.03 -0.45 37.67
N CYS A 632 -25.27 0.60 37.98
CA CYS A 632 -24.22 1.08 37.10
C CYS A 632 -22.96 0.18 37.28
N PRO A 633 -22.58 -0.64 36.26
CA PRO A 633 -21.48 -1.60 36.37
C PRO A 633 -20.14 -0.92 36.61
N VAL A 634 -20.00 0.32 36.16
CA VAL A 634 -18.75 1.09 36.26
C VAL A 634 -18.83 2.21 37.31
N GLN A 635 -19.88 2.21 38.14
CA GLN A 635 -20.09 3.19 39.20
C GLN A 635 -19.96 4.65 38.77
N ALA A 636 -20.39 4.98 37.53
CA ALA A 636 -20.31 6.32 36.98
C ALA A 636 -21.47 7.25 37.43
N ILE A 637 -22.36 6.79 38.28
CA ILE A 637 -23.48 7.56 38.82
C ILE A 637 -23.13 7.99 40.24
N GLY A 638 -23.09 9.30 40.50
CA GLY A 638 -22.81 9.85 41.81
C GLY A 638 -23.99 9.76 42.76
N ASN A 639 -23.74 10.02 44.05
CA ASN A 639 -24.80 10.04 45.09
C ASN A 639 -25.82 11.16 44.82
N ASP A 640 -25.44 12.19 44.12
CA ASP A 640 -26.30 13.29 43.66
C ASP A 640 -27.14 12.94 42.40
N GLY A 641 -27.12 11.65 42.00
CA GLY A 641 -27.82 11.17 40.82
C GLY A 641 -27.22 11.62 39.49
N SER A 642 -26.17 12.43 39.48
CA SER A 642 -25.51 12.87 38.27
C SER A 642 -24.71 11.75 37.61
N ILE A 643 -24.63 11.75 36.27
CA ILE A 643 -23.80 10.79 35.53
C ILE A 643 -22.46 11.45 35.20
N ASN A 644 -21.37 10.83 35.67
CA ASN A 644 -20.03 11.20 35.22
C ASN A 644 -19.79 10.63 33.81
N PHE A 645 -20.03 11.44 32.79
CA PHE A 645 -19.87 11.02 31.40
C PHE A 645 -18.45 10.66 31.01
N ASN A 646 -17.43 11.16 31.74
CA ASN A 646 -16.06 10.79 31.48
C ASN A 646 -15.76 9.34 31.92
N GLU A 647 -16.60 8.79 32.82
CA GLU A 647 -16.49 7.40 33.28
C GLU A 647 -17.60 6.49 32.72
N CYS A 648 -18.61 7.07 32.09
CA CYS A 648 -19.74 6.34 31.50
C CYS A 648 -19.34 5.63 30.20
N TYR A 649 -19.78 4.35 30.04
CA TYR A 649 -19.59 3.55 28.81
C TYR A 649 -20.86 3.43 27.96
N HIS A 650 -21.87 4.24 28.17
CA HIS A 650 -23.14 4.21 27.44
C HIS A 650 -23.74 2.79 27.33
N CYS A 651 -23.63 1.97 28.38
CA CYS A 651 -24.18 0.62 28.41
C CYS A 651 -25.71 0.60 28.45
N LEU A 652 -26.34 1.72 28.71
CA LEU A 652 -27.79 1.96 28.78
C LEU A 652 -28.52 1.20 29.91
N ALA A 653 -27.83 0.47 30.78
CA ALA A 653 -28.46 -0.26 31.89
C ALA A 653 -29.31 0.67 32.79
N CYS A 654 -28.77 1.86 33.11
CA CYS A 654 -29.52 2.84 33.90
C CYS A 654 -30.71 3.44 33.13
N GLN A 655 -30.69 3.49 31.79
CA GLN A 655 -31.80 3.99 30.97
C GLN A 655 -32.92 2.94 30.85
N VAL A 656 -32.57 1.65 30.83
CA VAL A 656 -33.54 0.55 30.93
C VAL A 656 -34.30 0.66 32.27
N ALA A 657 -33.58 0.73 33.39
CA ALA A 657 -34.19 0.90 34.70
C ALA A 657 -34.98 2.22 34.82
N TYR A 658 -34.51 3.30 34.17
CA TYR A 658 -35.21 4.61 34.16
C TYR A 658 -36.55 4.58 33.45
N GLN A 659 -36.73 3.72 32.43
CA GLN A 659 -37.98 3.56 31.68
C GLN A 659 -38.91 2.46 32.23
N ASP A 660 -38.39 1.63 33.11
CA ASP A 660 -39.12 0.49 33.68
C ASP A 660 -40.05 0.99 34.82
N ASP A 661 -41.36 0.78 34.65
CA ASP A 661 -42.36 1.19 35.59
C ASP A 661 -42.52 0.21 36.78
N GLN A 662 -41.76 -0.89 36.77
CA GLN A 662 -41.65 -1.81 37.91
C GLN A 662 -40.41 -1.54 38.77
N VAL A 663 -39.36 -0.91 38.16
CA VAL A 663 -38.07 -0.68 38.82
C VAL A 663 -37.86 0.78 39.22
N CYS A 664 -38.32 1.76 38.41
CA CYS A 664 -38.10 3.17 38.67
C CYS A 664 -39.12 3.71 39.67
N PRO A 665 -38.77 4.08 40.95
CA PRO A 665 -39.70 4.49 41.99
C PRO A 665 -40.66 5.61 41.57
N PRO A 666 -40.24 6.69 40.86
CA PRO A 666 -41.16 7.69 40.35
C PRO A 666 -42.20 7.16 39.33
N LEU A 667 -41.84 6.13 38.54
CA LEU A 667 -42.81 5.50 37.62
C LEU A 667 -43.72 4.50 38.35
N VAL A 668 -43.19 3.74 39.31
CA VAL A 668 -43.99 2.87 40.16
C VAL A 668 -45.09 3.70 40.86
N ALA A 669 -44.68 4.80 41.49
CA ALA A 669 -45.65 5.68 42.16
C ALA A 669 -46.69 6.27 41.20
N ARG A 670 -46.31 6.63 39.95
CA ARG A 670 -47.26 7.09 38.90
C ARG A 670 -48.20 5.98 38.45
N ARG A 671 -47.69 4.73 38.33
CA ARG A 671 -48.52 3.58 37.97
C ARG A 671 -49.52 3.28 39.06
N GLU A 672 -49.09 3.18 40.31
CA GLU A 672 -49.99 2.95 41.46
C GLU A 672 -51.03 4.05 41.61
N ARG A 673 -50.66 5.31 41.40
CA ARG A 673 -51.62 6.42 41.40
C ARG A 673 -52.65 6.30 40.27
N ARG A 674 -52.23 5.86 39.09
CA ARG A 674 -53.14 5.63 37.95
C ARG A 674 -54.08 4.46 38.24
N GLU A 675 -53.56 3.36 38.82
CA GLU A 675 -54.35 2.18 39.23
C GLU A 675 -55.39 2.55 40.31
N ARG A 676 -54.99 3.34 41.31
CA ARG A 676 -55.94 3.86 42.32
C ARG A 676 -57.03 4.74 41.72
N LEU A 677 -56.68 5.58 40.77
CA LEU A 677 -57.66 6.46 40.09
C LEU A 677 -58.56 5.67 39.15
N SER A 678 -58.05 4.63 38.49
CA SER A 678 -58.86 3.75 37.64
C SER A 678 -59.68 2.71 38.44
N GLY A 679 -59.19 2.28 39.60
CA GLY A 679 -59.83 1.31 40.50
C GLY A 679 -60.88 1.95 41.42
N SER A 680 -61.01 3.29 41.46
CA SER A 680 -62.06 3.96 42.24
C SER A 680 -63.48 3.86 41.60
N SER A 681 -63.59 3.14 40.47
CA SER A 681 -64.90 2.79 39.85
C SER A 681 -65.34 1.34 40.08
N GLY A 682 -64.69 0.57 40.97
CA GLY A 682 -65.04 -0.82 41.27
C GLY A 682 -64.55 -1.24 42.64
N ILE A 683 -65.48 -1.39 43.59
CA ILE A 683 -65.28 -1.90 44.94
C ILE A 683 -65.07 -3.43 44.88
N GLY A 684 -63.84 -3.91 45.19
CA GLY A 684 -63.53 -5.31 45.42
C GLY A 684 -62.41 -5.45 46.46
N PRO A 685 -62.41 -6.47 47.34
CA PRO A 685 -61.60 -6.54 48.58
C PRO A 685 -60.12 -6.78 48.27
N ARG A 686 -59.26 -6.18 49.13
CA ARG A 686 -57.81 -6.33 49.15
C ARG A 686 -57.41 -7.75 49.62
N GLU A 687 -56.61 -8.38 48.78
CA GLU A 687 -55.73 -9.51 49.15
C GLU A 687 -54.38 -8.97 49.59
N GLU A 688 -53.94 -9.33 50.81
CA GLU A 688 -52.66 -8.88 51.40
C GLU A 688 -51.48 -9.50 50.66
N ALA A 689 -50.59 -8.62 50.18
CA ALA A 689 -49.35 -9.03 49.51
C ALA A 689 -48.27 -9.41 50.51
N VAL A 690 -47.81 -10.65 50.45
CA VAL A 690 -46.67 -11.21 51.18
C VAL A 690 -45.35 -10.55 50.67
N PRO A 691 -44.42 -10.12 51.55
CA PRO A 691 -43.17 -9.51 51.13
C PRO A 691 -42.20 -10.57 50.63
N VAL A 692 -41.78 -10.45 49.39
CA VAL A 692 -40.71 -11.29 48.83
C VAL A 692 -39.36 -10.75 49.30
N ALA A 693 -38.66 -11.57 50.11
CA ALA A 693 -37.30 -11.31 50.58
C ALA A 693 -36.29 -11.29 49.43
N ALA A 694 -35.44 -10.29 49.44
CA ALA A 694 -34.27 -10.16 48.54
C ALA A 694 -33.24 -11.25 48.85
N LYS A 695 -32.87 -12.05 47.84
CA LYS A 695 -31.64 -12.85 47.79
C LYS A 695 -30.79 -12.43 46.60
#